data_5e568e214acae6af75213f946da9cfaa
#
_entry.id   5e568e214acae6af75213f946da9cfaa
#
_cell.length_a   1.000
_cell.length_b   1.000
_cell.length_c   1.000
_cell.angle_alpha   90.00
_cell.angle_beta   90.00
_cell.angle_gamma   90.00
#
_symmetry.space_group_name_H-M   'P 1'
#
loop_
_entity.id
_entity.type
_entity.pdbx_description
1 polymer ?
#
loop_
_entity_poly.entity_id
_entity_poly.type
_entity_poly.pdbx_seq_one_letter_code
_entity_poly.pdbx_strand_id
1 'polypeptide(L)'
;MPMSTVKQTLSLSAIAVAVAMLAGCGQGSAEKLVSEARLYEQKGEHKAAVIQLKNALQKNPDDREARYLLGSIYVRTGDGPSAEKEIRKAVDLGMDAGKALPDLAKALMMQGQFQKVLDETQSADFKNDATLASLRGTAYLALGKVDEARESLELSLKAKPDNAEALIGLARLALSKKDVDAANRLMEQATVKNPDDVEAWLFKGDLERAQNRVEAAIAAYGQALKAKPDNAAAHLARAYVEISSGKLNEAQADIDSAKKVNPNGLLVFYTQALLDFTQKKHAAALESLQQVLRAAPEHMPSVLLAGAVQLALGSTEQAEQHLKKYLEQFPNNLYARKLLASALLKGGQAQKAIDALASALKDETKDPHLFMLAGEASMQVKDFSKATEYFEKANALTPNSAQVLTALGMSKLGQGENERAIAELEKAASLDGKTSQAGILLVMTHMRQKEYDKALTAVLKLEKEQPENPLLHNLKGGIYLARKESANARASFEKAVALQPTFFAAVQNLAQMDVQNKQPDAARKRYQALLEKDKKNLQAMLALAGLGLQQGSNDEARAWLERAAGENPDNTQAAGLLVAHYLRTGDKQKALTTAAKLQSTHPDNAQFLGILAETRLAAGEQRAALDSYEKLAVLQPDSAQIQYRIASIHLALKDEVAALSALKKSQQLDPNFLPAQLGQASIAVKNGRFDDALTIARLVQKQQPRNATGYVLEGDVLMAQKKAAQAVAAYERGAAIESSGMLSVKLHSALAQAGKSAEADARVARWLKDNPSDTRVRLYLANHQLVSHKNKAAIEQLLAVVKLEPQNALALNNLAWALGEEKDPRAMQYAEQAYKLAPQNPAVLDTLGWMLVQKGEAARGVTMLQKASEVAKDSADIRYHYAQALMKTGDKARARQELEQLLANAKGFNKADEARALLKQL
;
A
#
# COMPACT_ATOMS: atom_id res chain seq x y z
N MET A 1 3.82 -18.60 50.39
CA MET A 1 4.31 -19.76 51.19
C MET A 1 3.85 -21.03 50.54
N PRO A 2 4.71 -22.06 50.45
CA PRO A 2 6.07 -22.08 49.91
C PRO A 2 6.17 -23.12 48.78
N MET A 3 6.92 -22.83 47.71
CA MET A 3 7.44 -23.82 46.74
C MET A 3 8.95 -23.87 46.94
N SER A 4 9.41 -24.76 47.73
CA SER A 4 10.86 -25.14 47.81
C SER A 4 10.96 -26.50 48.42
N THR A 5 11.03 -27.60 47.66
CA THR A 5 11.57 -28.93 48.10
C THR A 5 11.57 -29.96 46.98
N VAL A 6 11.62 -29.63 45.67
CA VAL A 6 11.72 -30.67 44.62
C VAL A 6 12.99 -30.55 43.73
N LYS A 7 13.90 -29.61 44.03
CA LYS A 7 15.13 -29.42 43.21
C LYS A 7 16.42 -30.02 43.76
N GLN A 8 16.40 -30.75 44.87
CA GLN A 8 17.65 -31.31 45.45
C GLN A 8 17.82 -32.82 45.32
N THR A 9 16.83 -33.58 44.85
CA THR A 9 16.95 -35.04 44.70
C THR A 9 17.31 -35.49 43.31
N LEU A 10 17.37 -34.61 42.28
CA LEU A 10 17.76 -34.94 40.91
C LEU A 10 19.25 -34.63 40.60
N SER A 11 19.96 -33.95 41.47
CA SER A 11 21.38 -33.63 41.25
C SER A 11 22.35 -34.67 41.77
N LEU A 12 21.94 -35.53 42.70
CA LEU A 12 22.80 -36.59 43.26
C LEU A 12 22.78 -37.88 42.44
N SER A 13 21.72 -38.14 41.68
CA SER A 13 21.66 -39.33 40.79
C SER A 13 22.43 -39.13 39.49
N ALA A 14 22.57 -37.91 39.01
CA ALA A 14 23.34 -37.61 37.79
C ALA A 14 24.86 -37.60 38.04
N ILE A 15 25.31 -37.28 39.25
CA ILE A 15 26.73 -37.33 39.62
C ILE A 15 27.17 -38.77 39.90
N ALA A 16 26.32 -39.63 40.46
CA ALA A 16 26.61 -41.02 40.68
C ALA A 16 26.72 -41.84 39.37
N VAL A 17 25.95 -41.49 38.33
CA VAL A 17 26.05 -42.13 37.00
C VAL A 17 27.29 -41.60 36.24
N ALA A 18 27.65 -40.33 36.41
CA ALA A 18 28.84 -39.73 35.77
C ALA A 18 30.15 -40.26 36.42
N VAL A 19 30.17 -40.59 37.74
CA VAL A 19 31.32 -41.17 38.41
C VAL A 19 31.43 -42.69 38.13
N ALA A 20 30.31 -43.40 37.88
CA ALA A 20 30.33 -44.81 37.49
C ALA A 20 30.76 -44.99 36.01
N MET A 21 30.55 -43.95 35.12
CA MET A 21 31.09 -43.99 33.76
C MET A 21 32.56 -43.61 33.67
N LEU A 22 33.14 -42.93 34.67
CA LEU A 22 34.57 -42.60 34.72
C LEU A 22 35.42 -43.75 35.34
N ALA A 23 34.79 -44.71 36.00
CA ALA A 23 35.49 -45.87 36.57
C ALA A 23 35.53 -47.07 35.62
N GLY A 24 34.85 -47.02 34.44
CA GLY A 24 34.84 -48.06 33.41
C GLY A 24 35.87 -47.90 32.29
N CYS A 25 36.64 -46.83 32.27
CA CYS A 25 37.66 -46.55 31.26
C CYS A 25 39.08 -46.97 31.71
N GLY A 26 39.29 -48.26 31.95
CA GLY A 26 40.64 -48.65 32.26
C GLY A 26 40.91 -50.11 32.24
N GLN A 27 41.03 -50.69 31.06
CA GLN A 27 41.87 -51.88 30.88
C GLN A 27 41.66 -52.57 29.50
N GLY A 28 41.66 -51.84 28.42
CA GLY A 28 41.91 -52.40 27.10
C GLY A 28 43.26 -51.89 26.59
N SER A 29 44.10 -52.77 26.01
CA SER A 29 45.22 -52.23 25.21
C SER A 29 44.76 -51.45 24.03
N ALA A 30 45.55 -50.49 23.48
CA ALA A 30 45.18 -49.75 22.27
C ALA A 30 44.70 -50.69 21.14
N GLU A 31 45.35 -51.83 20.99
CA GLU A 31 45.00 -52.87 20.02
C GLU A 31 43.60 -53.50 20.25
N LYS A 32 43.17 -53.65 21.49
CA LYS A 32 41.84 -54.18 21.84
C LYS A 32 40.77 -53.15 21.44
N LEU A 33 41.01 -51.86 21.73
CA LEU A 33 40.10 -50.78 21.34
C LEU A 33 39.97 -50.65 19.83
N VAL A 34 41.05 -50.81 19.06
CA VAL A 34 41.01 -50.85 17.59
C VAL A 34 40.21 -52.05 17.09
N SER A 35 40.36 -53.24 17.71
CA SER A 35 39.60 -54.41 17.37
C SER A 35 38.07 -54.22 17.63
N GLU A 36 37.73 -53.64 18.78
CA GLU A 36 36.36 -53.28 19.11
C GLU A 36 35.79 -52.24 18.11
N ALA A 37 36.58 -51.27 17.72
CA ALA A 37 36.16 -50.27 16.70
C ALA A 37 35.88 -50.94 15.36
N ARG A 38 36.65 -51.93 14.94
CA ARG A 38 36.37 -52.71 13.72
C ARG A 38 35.07 -53.51 13.80
N LEU A 39 34.72 -54.03 14.98
CA LEU A 39 33.45 -54.74 15.20
C LEU A 39 32.26 -53.74 15.15
N TYR A 40 32.40 -52.55 15.73
CA TYR A 40 31.39 -51.49 15.63
C TYR A 40 31.24 -51.02 14.18
N GLU A 41 32.33 -50.88 13.47
CA GLU A 41 32.31 -50.50 12.04
C GLU A 41 31.55 -51.53 11.19
N GLN A 42 31.83 -52.86 11.39
CA GLN A 42 31.12 -53.95 10.70
C GLN A 42 29.62 -53.94 10.98
N LYS A 43 29.21 -53.44 12.17
CA LYS A 43 27.79 -53.27 12.53
C LYS A 43 27.18 -51.94 12.05
N GLY A 44 27.96 -51.08 11.39
CA GLY A 44 27.50 -49.73 10.98
C GLY A 44 27.43 -48.70 12.12
N GLU A 45 27.92 -49.06 13.33
CA GLU A 45 27.87 -48.20 14.52
C GLU A 45 29.05 -47.19 14.51
N HIS A 46 29.14 -46.33 13.50
CA HIS A 46 30.28 -45.45 13.25
C HIS A 46 30.62 -44.54 14.43
N LYS A 47 29.60 -44.01 15.16
CA LYS A 47 29.84 -43.16 16.34
C LYS A 47 30.58 -43.92 17.46
N ALA A 48 30.21 -45.17 17.74
CA ALA A 48 30.87 -46.01 18.72
C ALA A 48 32.30 -46.36 18.29
N ALA A 49 32.48 -46.69 17.00
CA ALA A 49 33.81 -46.96 16.42
C ALA A 49 34.75 -45.72 16.55
N VAL A 50 34.28 -44.52 16.25
CA VAL A 50 35.05 -43.26 16.40
C VAL A 50 35.47 -43.04 17.86
N ILE A 51 34.57 -43.28 18.83
CA ILE A 51 34.91 -43.14 20.26
C ILE A 51 36.02 -44.11 20.65
N GLN A 52 35.92 -45.41 20.27
CA GLN A 52 36.94 -46.38 20.57
C GLN A 52 38.29 -46.05 19.92
N LEU A 53 38.29 -45.62 18.68
CA LEU A 53 39.53 -45.18 17.98
C LEU A 53 40.17 -43.95 18.63
N LYS A 54 39.38 -42.97 19.05
CA LYS A 54 39.90 -41.83 19.81
C LYS A 54 40.49 -42.27 21.14
N ASN A 55 39.85 -43.21 21.86
CA ASN A 55 40.41 -43.78 23.08
C ASN A 55 41.67 -44.58 22.83
N ALA A 56 41.77 -45.34 21.74
CA ALA A 56 42.99 -46.03 21.32
C ALA A 56 44.12 -45.00 21.02
N LEU A 57 43.84 -43.93 20.31
CA LEU A 57 44.81 -42.90 19.97
C LEU A 57 45.22 -42.06 21.19
N GLN A 58 44.41 -41.98 22.24
CA GLN A 58 44.82 -41.37 23.51
C GLN A 58 45.88 -42.22 24.21
N LYS A 59 45.82 -43.57 24.06
CA LYS A 59 46.80 -44.50 24.65
C LYS A 59 48.03 -44.68 23.76
N ASN A 60 47.86 -44.68 22.47
CA ASN A 60 48.95 -44.74 21.48
C ASN A 60 48.71 -43.73 20.36
N PRO A 61 49.22 -42.50 20.50
CA PRO A 61 49.02 -41.44 19.51
C PRO A 61 49.61 -41.77 18.13
N ASP A 62 50.56 -42.66 18.04
CA ASP A 62 51.31 -42.98 16.84
C ASP A 62 50.84 -44.32 16.18
N ASP A 63 49.69 -44.85 16.63
CA ASP A 63 49.07 -46.01 15.98
C ASP A 63 48.53 -45.66 14.58
N ARG A 64 49.30 -46.00 13.56
CA ARG A 64 48.95 -45.72 12.15
C ARG A 64 47.66 -46.41 11.70
N GLU A 65 47.36 -47.61 12.22
CA GLU A 65 46.18 -48.38 11.86
C GLU A 65 44.92 -47.74 12.46
N ALA A 66 44.97 -47.34 13.73
CA ALA A 66 43.87 -46.62 14.37
C ALA A 66 43.57 -45.28 13.67
N ARG A 67 44.59 -44.54 13.27
CA ARG A 67 44.43 -43.27 12.52
C ARG A 67 43.85 -43.50 11.15
N TYR A 68 44.33 -44.47 10.37
CA TYR A 68 43.78 -44.78 9.08
C TYR A 68 42.31 -45.24 9.17
N LEU A 69 42.00 -46.13 10.10
CA LEU A 69 40.63 -46.60 10.31
C LEU A 69 39.71 -45.44 10.74
N LEU A 70 40.17 -44.53 11.60
CA LEU A 70 39.44 -43.34 11.99
C LEU A 70 39.20 -42.39 10.79
N GLY A 71 40.23 -42.19 9.97
CA GLY A 71 40.10 -41.39 8.75
C GLY A 71 39.14 -41.99 7.73
N SER A 72 39.20 -43.32 7.52
CA SER A 72 38.29 -44.06 6.65
C SER A 72 36.83 -43.97 7.13
N ILE A 73 36.58 -44.03 8.45
CA ILE A 73 35.24 -43.82 9.00
C ILE A 73 34.77 -42.41 8.79
N TYR A 74 35.66 -41.41 8.94
CA TYR A 74 35.32 -40.01 8.66
C TYR A 74 34.97 -39.80 7.16
N VAL A 75 35.63 -40.47 6.23
CA VAL A 75 35.23 -40.47 4.80
C VAL A 75 33.79 -40.97 4.66
N ARG A 76 33.45 -42.13 5.32
CA ARG A 76 32.09 -42.68 5.23
C ARG A 76 31.01 -41.84 5.90
N THR A 77 31.38 -41.08 6.94
CA THR A 77 30.46 -40.20 7.67
C THR A 77 30.41 -38.74 7.11
N GLY A 78 31.21 -38.43 6.06
CA GLY A 78 31.16 -37.17 5.37
C GLY A 78 32.02 -36.03 5.99
N ASP A 79 32.91 -36.35 6.97
CA ASP A 79 33.80 -35.37 7.58
C ASP A 79 35.16 -35.36 6.85
N GLY A 80 35.17 -34.68 5.68
CA GLY A 80 36.35 -34.57 4.82
C GLY A 80 37.58 -33.99 5.50
N PRO A 81 37.51 -32.87 6.22
CA PRO A 81 38.66 -32.26 6.92
C PRO A 81 39.26 -33.17 7.97
N SER A 82 38.44 -33.85 8.82
CA SER A 82 38.93 -34.79 9.81
C SER A 82 39.52 -36.03 9.16
N ALA A 83 38.91 -36.53 8.08
CA ALA A 83 39.41 -37.66 7.31
C ALA A 83 40.81 -37.38 6.74
N GLU A 84 41.00 -36.28 6.03
CA GLU A 84 42.27 -35.86 5.46
C GLU A 84 43.36 -35.80 6.55
N LYS A 85 43.07 -35.12 7.67
CA LYS A 85 43.99 -34.99 8.78
C LYS A 85 44.49 -36.38 9.32
N GLU A 86 43.59 -37.30 9.62
CA GLU A 86 43.93 -38.58 10.21
C GLU A 86 44.58 -39.51 9.19
N ILE A 87 44.16 -39.48 7.92
CA ILE A 87 44.78 -40.30 6.86
C ILE A 87 46.22 -39.82 6.58
N ARG A 88 46.46 -38.51 6.46
CA ARG A 88 47.81 -37.98 6.27
C ARG A 88 48.74 -38.39 7.45
N LYS A 89 48.21 -38.24 8.68
CA LYS A 89 49.00 -38.63 9.86
C LYS A 89 49.27 -40.15 9.90
N ALA A 90 48.33 -40.99 9.43
CA ALA A 90 48.57 -42.43 9.27
C ALA A 90 49.73 -42.70 8.26
N VAL A 91 49.75 -42.02 7.13
CA VAL A 91 50.80 -42.16 6.11
C VAL A 91 52.17 -41.67 6.65
N ASP A 92 52.19 -40.53 7.36
CA ASP A 92 53.41 -40.05 8.01
C ASP A 92 53.99 -41.04 9.02
N LEU A 93 53.15 -41.84 9.68
CA LEU A 93 53.50 -42.90 10.61
C LEU A 93 53.83 -44.24 9.91
N GLY A 94 53.93 -44.26 8.56
CA GLY A 94 54.33 -45.40 7.81
C GLY A 94 53.20 -46.34 7.38
N MET A 95 51.96 -45.85 7.31
CA MET A 95 50.88 -46.53 6.58
C MET A 95 51.22 -46.54 5.10
N ASP A 96 50.93 -47.65 4.44
CA ASP A 96 51.09 -47.77 2.98
C ASP A 96 50.27 -46.65 2.29
N ALA A 97 50.97 -45.74 1.63
CA ALA A 97 50.41 -44.60 0.93
C ALA A 97 49.47 -45.03 -0.20
N GLY A 98 49.78 -46.13 -0.93
CA GLY A 98 48.93 -46.65 -2.00
C GLY A 98 47.58 -47.16 -1.48
N LYS A 99 47.54 -47.78 -0.31
CA LYS A 99 46.31 -48.22 0.38
C LYS A 99 45.50 -47.06 0.89
N ALA A 100 46.15 -46.00 1.37
CA ALA A 100 45.46 -44.83 1.94
C ALA A 100 44.98 -43.82 0.90
N LEU A 101 45.57 -43.82 -0.30
CA LEU A 101 45.34 -42.81 -1.32
C LEU A 101 43.89 -42.71 -1.83
N PRO A 102 43.13 -43.82 -2.03
CA PRO A 102 41.71 -43.69 -2.43
C PRO A 102 40.85 -42.97 -1.40
N ASP A 103 41.06 -43.24 -0.09
CA ASP A 103 40.32 -42.58 0.98
C ASP A 103 40.76 -41.10 1.15
N LEU A 104 42.05 -40.82 0.96
CA LEU A 104 42.56 -39.45 0.95
C LEU A 104 41.96 -38.66 -0.22
N ALA A 105 41.94 -39.23 -1.41
CA ALA A 105 41.33 -38.64 -2.57
C ALA A 105 39.81 -38.32 -2.35
N LYS A 106 39.07 -39.25 -1.76
CA LYS A 106 37.66 -39.05 -1.36
C LYS A 106 37.52 -37.89 -0.35
N ALA A 107 38.39 -37.86 0.67
CA ALA A 107 38.38 -36.78 1.65
C ALA A 107 38.62 -35.39 1.02
N LEU A 108 39.54 -35.30 0.04
CA LEU A 108 39.81 -34.09 -0.72
C LEU A 108 38.65 -33.72 -1.66
N MET A 109 38.01 -34.71 -2.28
CA MET A 109 36.80 -34.50 -3.09
C MET A 109 35.66 -33.88 -2.27
N MET A 110 35.42 -34.39 -1.06
CA MET A 110 34.40 -33.85 -0.13
C MET A 110 34.64 -32.39 0.23
N GLN A 111 35.91 -31.95 0.24
CA GLN A 111 36.29 -30.56 0.52
C GLN A 111 36.32 -29.67 -0.71
N GLY A 112 35.97 -30.16 -1.90
CA GLY A 112 36.06 -29.43 -3.15
C GLY A 112 37.50 -29.16 -3.61
N GLN A 113 38.51 -29.85 -3.04
CA GLN A 113 39.93 -29.66 -3.34
C GLN A 113 40.34 -30.48 -4.57
N PHE A 114 39.64 -30.33 -5.68
CA PHE A 114 39.75 -31.17 -6.88
C PHE A 114 41.16 -31.15 -7.49
N GLN A 115 41.83 -30.00 -7.48
CA GLN A 115 43.18 -29.92 -8.01
C GLN A 115 44.14 -30.78 -7.16
N LYS A 116 44.01 -30.77 -5.82
CA LYS A 116 44.85 -31.58 -4.95
C LYS A 116 44.61 -33.09 -5.15
N VAL A 117 43.36 -33.52 -5.50
CA VAL A 117 43.12 -34.92 -5.88
C VAL A 117 43.97 -35.30 -7.05
N LEU A 118 44.08 -34.48 -8.05
CA LEU A 118 44.87 -34.75 -9.24
C LEU A 118 46.38 -34.78 -8.92
N ASP A 119 46.84 -33.83 -8.08
CA ASP A 119 48.28 -33.73 -7.69
C ASP A 119 48.71 -34.95 -6.84
N GLU A 120 47.95 -35.32 -5.83
CA GLU A 120 48.23 -36.46 -4.93
C GLU A 120 48.20 -37.81 -5.68
N THR A 121 47.40 -37.93 -6.72
CA THR A 121 47.23 -39.14 -7.48
C THR A 121 48.12 -39.18 -8.75
N GLN A 122 48.97 -38.16 -8.97
CA GLN A 122 49.80 -38.03 -10.20
C GLN A 122 50.79 -39.16 -10.37
N SER A 123 51.45 -39.62 -9.27
CA SER A 123 52.48 -40.65 -9.28
C SER A 123 51.89 -42.06 -9.11
N ALA A 124 50.61 -42.21 -8.87
CA ALA A 124 49.96 -43.50 -8.66
C ALA A 124 49.64 -44.21 -9.98
N ASP A 125 49.70 -45.53 -10.00
CA ASP A 125 49.24 -46.33 -11.13
C ASP A 125 47.69 -46.40 -11.13
N PHE A 126 47.08 -45.21 -11.37
CA PHE A 126 45.63 -45.05 -11.41
C PHE A 126 44.98 -45.79 -12.63
N LYS A 127 45.76 -46.20 -13.61
CA LYS A 127 45.24 -46.86 -14.80
C LYS A 127 44.70 -48.27 -14.48
N ASN A 128 45.23 -48.88 -13.48
CA ASN A 128 44.84 -50.22 -13.00
C ASN A 128 43.95 -50.17 -11.78
N ASP A 129 43.75 -49.00 -11.14
CA ASP A 129 42.87 -48.76 -10.01
C ASP A 129 41.61 -48.08 -10.47
N ALA A 130 40.51 -48.82 -10.55
CA ALA A 130 39.19 -48.30 -10.97
C ALA A 130 38.70 -47.16 -10.09
N THR A 131 39.00 -47.22 -8.76
CA THR A 131 38.54 -46.18 -7.81
C THR A 131 39.31 -44.88 -8.00
N LEU A 132 40.63 -44.97 -8.10
CA LEU A 132 41.45 -43.76 -8.33
C LEU A 132 41.13 -43.13 -9.70
N ALA A 133 40.96 -43.97 -10.73
CA ALA A 133 40.60 -43.51 -12.06
C ALA A 133 39.22 -42.77 -12.07
N SER A 134 38.19 -43.30 -11.35
CA SER A 134 36.89 -42.65 -11.24
C SER A 134 36.96 -41.33 -10.45
N LEU A 135 37.71 -41.27 -9.35
CA LEU A 135 37.91 -40.07 -8.54
C LEU A 135 38.64 -38.98 -9.33
N ARG A 136 39.69 -39.35 -10.10
CA ARG A 136 40.35 -38.42 -11.01
C ARG A 136 39.41 -37.87 -12.09
N GLY A 137 38.62 -38.76 -12.69
CA GLY A 137 37.61 -38.39 -13.68
C GLY A 137 36.58 -37.42 -13.14
N THR A 138 36.10 -37.65 -11.92
CA THR A 138 35.16 -36.75 -11.24
C THR A 138 35.83 -35.41 -10.87
N ALA A 139 37.09 -35.41 -10.44
CA ALA A 139 37.86 -34.20 -10.20
C ALA A 139 38.06 -33.35 -11.47
N TYR A 140 38.38 -33.99 -12.59
CA TYR A 140 38.48 -33.32 -13.89
C TYR A 140 37.15 -32.71 -14.34
N LEU A 141 36.02 -33.41 -14.13
CA LEU A 141 34.68 -32.84 -14.41
C LEU A 141 34.43 -31.60 -13.61
N ALA A 142 34.75 -31.59 -12.33
CA ALA A 142 34.57 -30.43 -11.45
C ALA A 142 35.45 -29.27 -11.85
N LEU A 143 36.60 -29.52 -12.44
CA LEU A 143 37.52 -28.50 -13.00
C LEU A 143 37.19 -28.09 -14.44
N GLY A 144 36.13 -28.64 -15.05
CA GLY A 144 35.76 -28.36 -16.43
C GLY A 144 36.66 -28.97 -17.51
N LYS A 145 37.59 -29.89 -17.13
CA LYS A 145 38.52 -30.60 -18.02
C LYS A 145 37.84 -31.85 -18.62
N VAL A 146 37.02 -31.61 -19.64
CA VAL A 146 36.03 -32.57 -20.16
C VAL A 146 36.66 -33.83 -20.80
N ASP A 147 37.76 -33.66 -21.55
CA ASP A 147 38.41 -34.76 -22.26
C ASP A 147 39.24 -35.63 -21.32
N GLU A 148 39.97 -35.03 -20.41
CA GLU A 148 40.71 -35.74 -19.35
C GLU A 148 39.76 -36.50 -18.40
N ALA A 149 38.60 -35.88 -18.13
CA ALA A 149 37.54 -36.53 -17.35
C ALA A 149 37.06 -37.81 -18.02
N ARG A 150 36.75 -37.73 -19.31
CA ARG A 150 36.31 -38.88 -20.10
C ARG A 150 37.33 -40.01 -20.09
N GLU A 151 38.60 -39.68 -20.41
CA GLU A 151 39.69 -40.69 -20.46
C GLU A 151 39.81 -41.41 -19.10
N SER A 152 39.83 -40.66 -18.00
CA SER A 152 39.95 -41.24 -16.66
C SER A 152 38.77 -42.12 -16.29
N LEU A 153 37.53 -41.74 -16.63
CA LEU A 153 36.32 -42.51 -16.34
C LEU A 153 36.25 -43.78 -17.20
N GLU A 154 36.67 -43.71 -18.48
CA GLU A 154 36.76 -44.88 -19.36
C GLU A 154 37.85 -45.84 -18.92
N LEU A 155 39.01 -45.37 -18.42
CA LEU A 155 40.00 -46.18 -17.77
C LEU A 155 39.46 -46.89 -16.55
N SER A 156 38.65 -46.19 -15.71
CA SER A 156 37.96 -46.82 -14.58
C SER A 156 37.08 -48.00 -15.02
N LEU A 157 36.28 -47.82 -16.07
CA LEU A 157 35.40 -48.89 -16.60
C LEU A 157 36.19 -50.02 -17.29
N LYS A 158 37.37 -49.72 -17.85
CA LYS A 158 38.24 -50.78 -18.39
C LYS A 158 38.81 -51.65 -17.28
N ALA A 159 39.14 -51.07 -16.13
CA ALA A 159 39.60 -51.81 -14.98
C ALA A 159 38.45 -52.54 -14.23
N LYS A 160 37.31 -51.87 -14.13
CA LYS A 160 36.09 -52.38 -13.49
C LYS A 160 34.84 -51.98 -14.24
N PRO A 161 34.28 -52.83 -15.16
CA PRO A 161 33.16 -52.45 -16.05
C PRO A 161 31.83 -52.11 -15.39
N ASP A 162 31.71 -52.44 -14.11
CA ASP A 162 30.54 -52.12 -13.26
C ASP A 162 30.79 -51.03 -12.23
N ASN A 163 31.84 -50.24 -12.37
CA ASN A 163 32.11 -49.13 -11.48
C ASN A 163 30.99 -48.06 -11.58
N ALA A 164 30.13 -47.99 -10.54
CA ALA A 164 28.99 -47.09 -10.48
C ALA A 164 29.41 -45.63 -10.57
N GLU A 165 30.47 -45.24 -9.84
CA GLU A 165 30.97 -43.84 -9.83
C GLU A 165 31.45 -43.38 -11.22
N ALA A 166 32.11 -44.25 -11.98
CA ALA A 166 32.53 -43.97 -13.31
C ALA A 166 31.36 -43.86 -14.30
N LEU A 167 30.36 -44.75 -14.17
CA LEU A 167 29.12 -44.67 -14.97
C LEU A 167 28.34 -43.39 -14.70
N ILE A 168 28.22 -42.96 -13.43
CA ILE A 168 27.62 -41.70 -13.01
C ILE A 168 28.38 -40.53 -13.59
N GLY A 169 29.73 -40.58 -13.50
CA GLY A 169 30.58 -39.51 -14.06
C GLY A 169 30.41 -39.37 -15.57
N LEU A 170 30.38 -40.45 -16.33
CA LEU A 170 30.12 -40.44 -17.78
C LEU A 170 28.70 -39.96 -18.11
N ALA A 171 27.70 -40.33 -17.28
CA ALA A 171 26.34 -39.81 -17.46
C ALA A 171 26.27 -38.29 -17.25
N ARG A 172 26.96 -37.76 -16.24
CA ARG A 172 27.10 -36.28 -16.07
C ARG A 172 27.76 -35.62 -17.27
N LEU A 173 28.78 -36.28 -17.84
CA LEU A 173 29.44 -35.80 -19.03
C LEU A 173 28.53 -35.81 -20.26
N ALA A 174 27.71 -36.86 -20.44
CA ALA A 174 26.72 -36.94 -21.51
C ALA A 174 25.70 -35.80 -21.39
N LEU A 175 25.22 -35.54 -20.16
CA LEU A 175 24.30 -34.42 -19.90
C LEU A 175 24.92 -33.04 -20.21
N SER A 176 26.21 -32.84 -19.93
CA SER A 176 26.87 -31.59 -20.28
C SER A 176 26.93 -31.35 -21.80
N LYS A 177 26.89 -32.44 -22.59
CA LYS A 177 26.78 -32.43 -24.06
C LYS A 177 25.35 -32.48 -24.58
N LYS A 178 24.34 -32.42 -23.66
CA LYS A 178 22.92 -32.56 -23.97
C LYS A 178 22.54 -33.93 -24.55
N ASP A 179 23.36 -34.94 -24.39
CA ASP A 179 23.06 -36.32 -24.79
C ASP A 179 22.36 -37.08 -23.65
N VAL A 180 21.07 -36.83 -23.56
CA VAL A 180 20.20 -37.42 -22.51
C VAL A 180 20.06 -38.92 -22.68
N ASP A 181 20.07 -39.42 -23.91
CA ASP A 181 19.94 -40.85 -24.20
C ASP A 181 21.17 -41.64 -23.75
N ALA A 182 22.38 -41.15 -23.99
CA ALA A 182 23.59 -41.74 -23.44
C ALA A 182 23.59 -41.73 -21.91
N ALA A 183 23.15 -40.62 -21.25
CA ALA A 183 23.03 -40.55 -19.81
C ALA A 183 22.06 -41.62 -19.26
N ASN A 184 20.90 -41.78 -19.88
CA ASN A 184 19.93 -42.81 -19.52
C ASN A 184 20.50 -44.25 -19.61
N ARG A 185 21.20 -44.56 -20.74
CA ARG A 185 21.83 -45.88 -20.91
C ARG A 185 22.89 -46.18 -19.84
N LEU A 186 23.74 -45.20 -19.54
CA LEU A 186 24.78 -45.32 -18.50
C LEU A 186 24.20 -45.51 -17.12
N MET A 187 23.12 -44.77 -16.80
CA MET A 187 22.45 -44.94 -15.51
C MET A 187 21.66 -46.23 -15.40
N GLU A 188 21.08 -46.73 -16.48
CA GLU A 188 20.48 -48.06 -16.49
C GLU A 188 21.56 -49.14 -16.21
N GLN A 189 22.70 -49.04 -16.89
CA GLN A 189 23.84 -49.92 -16.64
C GLN A 189 24.32 -49.84 -15.17
N ALA A 190 24.46 -48.64 -14.63
CA ALA A 190 24.90 -48.38 -13.25
C ALA A 190 23.98 -49.06 -12.23
N THR A 191 22.64 -48.86 -12.36
CA THR A 191 21.65 -49.36 -11.39
C THR A 191 21.38 -50.85 -11.52
N VAL A 192 21.49 -51.42 -12.73
CA VAL A 192 21.37 -52.89 -12.95
C VAL A 192 22.58 -53.65 -12.41
N LYS A 193 23.78 -53.09 -12.60
CA LYS A 193 25.03 -53.75 -12.14
C LYS A 193 25.30 -53.51 -10.64
N ASN A 194 24.81 -52.43 -10.08
CA ASN A 194 25.00 -52.08 -8.68
C ASN A 194 23.64 -51.70 -8.04
N PRO A 195 22.77 -52.69 -7.79
CA PRO A 195 21.41 -52.47 -7.33
C PRO A 195 21.33 -51.84 -5.91
N ASP A 196 22.41 -52.00 -5.13
CA ASP A 196 22.53 -51.44 -3.78
C ASP A 196 23.28 -50.07 -3.73
N ASP A 197 23.68 -49.55 -4.91
CA ASP A 197 24.35 -48.26 -4.96
C ASP A 197 23.36 -47.11 -4.86
N VAL A 198 23.35 -46.46 -3.70
CA VAL A 198 22.44 -45.35 -3.38
C VAL A 198 22.64 -44.15 -4.30
N GLU A 199 23.89 -43.81 -4.64
CA GLU A 199 24.23 -42.66 -5.48
C GLU A 199 23.74 -42.84 -6.94
N ALA A 200 23.90 -44.07 -7.47
CA ALA A 200 23.40 -44.42 -8.78
C ALA A 200 21.86 -44.27 -8.88
N TRP A 201 21.14 -44.72 -7.86
CA TRP A 201 19.70 -44.58 -7.83
C TRP A 201 19.24 -43.16 -7.60
N LEU A 202 19.94 -42.38 -6.74
CA LEU A 202 19.69 -40.94 -6.57
C LEU A 202 19.87 -40.18 -7.88
N PHE A 203 20.99 -40.41 -8.55
CA PHE A 203 21.26 -39.74 -9.81
C PHE A 203 20.28 -40.15 -10.93
N LYS A 204 19.89 -41.42 -10.98
CA LYS A 204 18.83 -41.88 -11.89
C LYS A 204 17.51 -41.18 -11.61
N GLY A 205 17.14 -41.05 -10.31
CA GLY A 205 15.95 -40.29 -9.89
C GLY A 205 15.98 -38.82 -10.34
N ASP A 206 17.12 -38.15 -10.17
CA ASP A 206 17.34 -36.77 -10.65
C ASP A 206 17.22 -36.65 -12.16
N LEU A 207 17.76 -37.62 -12.90
CA LEU A 207 17.69 -37.69 -14.35
C LEU A 207 16.25 -37.88 -14.84
N GLU A 208 15.49 -38.77 -14.22
CA GLU A 208 14.07 -39.01 -14.51
C GLU A 208 13.23 -37.76 -14.19
N ARG A 209 13.52 -37.13 -13.04
CA ARG A 209 12.87 -35.89 -12.66
C ARG A 209 13.13 -34.76 -13.66
N ALA A 210 14.37 -34.59 -14.10
CA ALA A 210 14.75 -33.59 -15.10
C ALA A 210 14.03 -33.77 -16.45
N GLN A 211 13.66 -35.03 -16.76
CA GLN A 211 12.89 -35.39 -17.95
C GLN A 211 11.37 -35.37 -17.70
N ASN A 212 10.92 -34.88 -16.54
CA ASN A 212 9.52 -34.83 -16.11
C ASN A 212 8.84 -36.20 -16.06
N ARG A 213 9.61 -37.28 -15.82
CA ARG A 213 9.12 -38.67 -15.65
C ARG A 213 8.92 -38.95 -14.17
N VAL A 214 7.84 -38.41 -13.63
CA VAL A 214 7.54 -38.36 -12.20
C VAL A 214 7.55 -39.74 -11.51
N GLU A 215 6.82 -40.73 -12.03
CA GLU A 215 6.72 -42.06 -11.45
C GLU A 215 8.06 -42.78 -11.48
N ALA A 216 8.83 -42.65 -12.55
CA ALA A 216 10.16 -43.25 -12.66
C ALA A 216 11.13 -42.60 -11.65
N ALA A 217 11.05 -41.31 -11.44
CA ALA A 217 11.85 -40.61 -10.43
C ALA A 217 11.53 -41.10 -9.02
N ILE A 218 10.24 -41.15 -8.63
CA ILE A 218 9.81 -41.68 -7.33
C ILE A 218 10.29 -43.13 -7.14
N ALA A 219 10.17 -43.97 -8.19
CA ALA A 219 10.62 -45.35 -8.12
C ALA A 219 12.14 -45.46 -7.93
N ALA A 220 12.93 -44.67 -8.64
CA ALA A 220 14.39 -44.64 -8.49
C ALA A 220 14.84 -44.22 -7.08
N TYR A 221 14.25 -43.13 -6.55
CA TYR A 221 14.51 -42.72 -5.16
C TYR A 221 14.05 -43.81 -4.16
N GLY A 222 12.94 -44.49 -4.46
CA GLY A 222 12.48 -45.64 -3.68
C GLY A 222 13.49 -46.79 -3.63
N GLN A 223 14.22 -47.07 -4.73
CA GLN A 223 15.32 -48.07 -4.72
C GLN A 223 16.51 -47.60 -3.88
N ALA A 224 16.86 -46.28 -3.98
CA ALA A 224 17.90 -45.70 -3.09
C ALA A 224 17.55 -45.93 -1.60
N LEU A 225 16.27 -45.76 -1.25
CA LEU A 225 15.79 -45.96 0.14
C LEU A 225 15.67 -47.42 0.54
N LYS A 226 15.51 -48.35 -0.42
CA LYS A 226 15.63 -49.80 -0.10
C LYS A 226 17.06 -50.17 0.25
N ALA A 227 18.02 -49.63 -0.49
CA ALA A 227 19.44 -49.86 -0.20
C ALA A 227 19.87 -49.16 1.10
N LYS A 228 19.39 -47.95 1.38
CA LYS A 228 19.69 -47.21 2.61
C LYS A 228 18.45 -46.48 3.13
N PRO A 229 17.66 -47.10 4.04
CA PRO A 229 16.40 -46.54 4.53
C PRO A 229 16.50 -45.25 5.30
N ASP A 230 17.66 -44.90 5.85
CA ASP A 230 17.93 -43.68 6.59
C ASP A 230 18.62 -42.59 5.73
N ASN A 231 18.54 -42.70 4.42
CA ASN A 231 19.12 -41.67 3.52
C ASN A 231 18.24 -40.44 3.44
N ALA A 232 18.58 -39.40 4.22
CA ALA A 232 17.83 -38.14 4.25
C ALA A 232 17.75 -37.42 2.87
N ALA A 233 18.79 -37.54 2.03
CA ALA A 233 18.79 -36.93 0.70
C ALA A 233 17.78 -37.60 -0.23
N ALA A 234 17.71 -38.95 -0.20
CA ALA A 234 16.75 -39.72 -0.99
C ALA A 234 15.30 -39.45 -0.56
N HIS A 235 15.05 -39.35 0.74
CA HIS A 235 13.74 -38.96 1.26
C HIS A 235 13.33 -37.57 0.78
N LEU A 236 14.20 -36.55 0.89
CA LEU A 236 13.90 -35.21 0.48
C LEU A 236 13.76 -35.05 -1.04
N ALA A 237 14.58 -35.76 -1.81
CA ALA A 237 14.48 -35.78 -3.26
C ALA A 237 13.16 -36.42 -3.74
N ARG A 238 12.71 -37.49 -3.10
CA ARG A 238 11.42 -38.12 -3.38
C ARG A 238 10.27 -37.23 -2.96
N ALA A 239 10.31 -36.64 -1.74
CA ALA A 239 9.33 -35.72 -1.24
C ALA A 239 9.13 -34.50 -2.18
N TYR A 240 10.22 -33.96 -2.72
CA TYR A 240 10.15 -32.87 -3.67
C TYR A 240 9.32 -33.22 -4.91
N VAL A 241 9.52 -34.42 -5.46
CA VAL A 241 8.76 -34.91 -6.64
C VAL A 241 7.32 -35.20 -6.25
N GLU A 242 7.10 -35.80 -5.08
CA GLU A 242 5.76 -36.07 -4.56
C GLU A 242 4.94 -34.79 -4.33
N ILE A 243 5.55 -33.70 -3.81
CA ILE A 243 4.91 -32.41 -3.69
C ILE A 243 4.44 -31.91 -5.07
N SER A 244 5.34 -31.97 -6.07
CA SER A 244 5.03 -31.47 -7.41
C SER A 244 3.97 -32.29 -8.14
N SER A 245 3.79 -33.55 -7.76
CA SER A 245 2.79 -34.49 -8.31
C SER A 245 1.50 -34.56 -7.49
N GLY A 246 1.39 -33.79 -6.41
CA GLY A 246 0.21 -33.76 -5.56
C GLY A 246 0.10 -34.92 -4.53
N LYS A 247 1.13 -35.74 -4.38
CA LYS A 247 1.21 -36.86 -3.38
C LYS A 247 1.66 -36.29 -2.02
N LEU A 248 0.82 -35.41 -1.44
CA LEU A 248 1.24 -34.59 -0.30
C LEU A 248 1.40 -35.33 1.02
N ASN A 249 0.68 -36.45 1.20
CA ASN A 249 0.79 -37.26 2.41
C ASN A 249 2.07 -38.09 2.39
N GLU A 250 2.44 -38.66 1.24
CA GLU A 250 3.67 -39.40 1.01
C GLU A 250 4.89 -38.48 1.21
N ALA A 251 4.81 -37.26 0.63
CA ALA A 251 5.84 -36.25 0.83
C ALA A 251 6.04 -35.88 2.31
N GLN A 252 4.98 -35.75 3.10
CA GLN A 252 5.10 -35.50 4.53
C GLN A 252 5.81 -36.67 5.25
N ALA A 253 5.48 -37.92 4.93
CA ALA A 253 6.10 -39.10 5.54
C ALA A 253 7.61 -39.13 5.24
N ASP A 254 8.01 -38.78 4.03
CA ASP A 254 9.42 -38.70 3.64
C ASP A 254 10.15 -37.55 4.34
N ILE A 255 9.54 -36.38 4.45
CA ILE A 255 10.10 -35.22 5.20
C ILE A 255 10.28 -35.61 6.67
N ASP A 256 9.30 -36.30 7.28
CA ASP A 256 9.38 -36.76 8.67
C ASP A 256 10.50 -37.79 8.85
N SER A 257 10.72 -38.66 7.87
CA SER A 257 11.83 -39.61 7.87
C SER A 257 13.18 -38.91 7.76
N ALA A 258 13.33 -37.96 6.84
CA ALA A 258 14.53 -37.13 6.73
C ALA A 258 14.82 -36.31 8.00
N LYS A 259 13.75 -35.78 8.64
CA LYS A 259 13.86 -35.01 9.88
C LYS A 259 14.33 -35.87 11.07
N LYS A 260 13.98 -37.15 11.14
CA LYS A 260 14.52 -38.08 12.17
C LYS A 260 16.02 -38.25 12.04
N VAL A 261 16.53 -38.27 10.82
CA VAL A 261 17.98 -38.42 10.55
C VAL A 261 18.72 -37.08 10.78
N ASN A 262 18.16 -35.96 10.30
CA ASN A 262 18.73 -34.63 10.42
C ASN A 262 17.69 -33.60 10.85
N PRO A 263 17.41 -33.48 12.15
CA PRO A 263 16.36 -32.60 12.67
C PRO A 263 16.52 -31.11 12.34
N ASN A 264 17.75 -30.68 12.16
CA ASN A 264 18.10 -29.28 11.88
C ASN A 264 18.60 -29.07 10.44
N GLY A 265 18.35 -30.01 9.55
CA GLY A 265 18.78 -29.94 8.17
C GLY A 265 18.09 -28.82 7.40
N LEU A 266 18.85 -27.92 6.78
CA LEU A 266 18.26 -26.76 6.02
C LEU A 266 17.33 -27.25 4.89
N LEU A 267 17.69 -28.32 4.21
CA LEU A 267 16.85 -28.91 3.15
C LEU A 267 15.56 -29.53 3.71
N VAL A 268 15.56 -30.02 4.95
CA VAL A 268 14.34 -30.50 5.63
C VAL A 268 13.35 -29.32 5.79
N PHE A 269 13.83 -28.20 6.33
CA PHE A 269 13.01 -26.99 6.48
C PHE A 269 12.55 -26.43 5.14
N TYR A 270 13.42 -26.41 4.12
CA TYR A 270 13.05 -25.95 2.79
C TYR A 270 11.95 -26.82 2.16
N THR A 271 12.12 -28.16 2.23
CA THR A 271 11.13 -29.09 1.64
C THR A 271 9.80 -29.04 2.41
N GLN A 272 9.85 -28.91 3.74
CA GLN A 272 8.66 -28.71 4.57
C GLN A 272 7.94 -27.40 4.17
N ALA A 273 8.68 -26.29 4.00
CA ALA A 273 8.11 -25.03 3.57
C ALA A 273 7.43 -25.13 2.19
N LEU A 274 8.02 -25.89 1.27
CA LEU A 274 7.44 -26.12 -0.06
C LEU A 274 6.12 -26.91 0.04
N LEU A 275 6.08 -27.94 0.89
CA LEU A 275 4.88 -28.71 1.16
C LEU A 275 3.79 -27.85 1.79
N ASP A 276 4.12 -27.07 2.83
CA ASP A 276 3.19 -26.21 3.53
C ASP A 276 2.64 -25.12 2.59
N PHE A 277 3.47 -24.55 1.72
CA PHE A 277 3.04 -23.60 0.71
C PHE A 277 2.04 -24.21 -0.28
N THR A 278 2.33 -25.43 -0.74
CA THR A 278 1.43 -26.19 -1.64
C THR A 278 0.10 -26.50 -0.98
N GLN A 279 0.12 -26.79 0.31
CA GLN A 279 -1.08 -27.01 1.15
C GLN A 279 -1.78 -25.70 1.56
N LYS A 280 -1.32 -24.53 1.08
CA LYS A 280 -1.83 -23.19 1.45
C LYS A 280 -1.66 -22.84 2.93
N LYS A 281 -0.77 -23.51 3.65
CA LYS A 281 -0.38 -23.24 5.03
C LYS A 281 0.74 -22.17 5.07
N HIS A 282 0.44 -20.97 4.56
CA HIS A 282 1.46 -19.96 4.28
C HIS A 282 2.24 -19.50 5.52
N ALA A 283 1.59 -19.42 6.68
CA ALA A 283 2.27 -19.04 7.93
C ALA A 283 3.32 -20.09 8.36
N ALA A 284 2.98 -21.38 8.29
CA ALA A 284 3.92 -22.46 8.60
C ALA A 284 5.08 -22.53 7.60
N ALA A 285 4.77 -22.30 6.31
CA ALA A 285 5.81 -22.21 5.28
C ALA A 285 6.80 -21.08 5.58
N LEU A 286 6.31 -19.91 6.01
CA LEU A 286 7.16 -18.77 6.36
C LEU A 286 8.06 -19.09 7.55
N GLU A 287 7.54 -19.74 8.60
CA GLU A 287 8.31 -20.12 9.79
C GLU A 287 9.48 -21.05 9.40
N SER A 288 9.22 -22.08 8.59
CA SER A 288 10.26 -23.00 8.09
C SER A 288 11.29 -22.26 7.24
N LEU A 289 10.88 -21.33 6.36
CA LEU A 289 11.80 -20.54 5.55
C LEU A 289 12.68 -19.59 6.37
N GLN A 290 12.15 -19.03 7.45
CA GLN A 290 12.92 -18.18 8.36
C GLN A 290 14.08 -18.97 9.00
N GLN A 291 13.91 -20.27 9.31
CA GLN A 291 15.01 -21.11 9.80
C GLN A 291 16.11 -21.27 8.73
N VAL A 292 15.71 -21.50 7.47
CA VAL A 292 16.68 -21.62 6.38
C VAL A 292 17.41 -20.30 6.14
N LEU A 293 16.67 -19.20 5.99
CA LEU A 293 17.25 -17.88 5.63
C LEU A 293 18.08 -17.27 6.75
N ARG A 294 17.82 -17.64 8.02
CA ARG A 294 18.69 -17.25 9.15
C ARG A 294 20.05 -17.91 9.09
N ALA A 295 20.10 -19.19 8.71
CA ALA A 295 21.35 -19.96 8.63
C ALA A 295 22.07 -19.79 7.28
N ALA A 296 21.30 -19.62 6.20
CA ALA A 296 21.81 -19.49 4.84
C ALA A 296 21.02 -18.38 4.08
N PRO A 297 21.36 -17.09 4.33
CA PRO A 297 20.64 -15.94 3.72
C PRO A 297 20.68 -15.91 2.19
N GLU A 298 21.69 -16.59 1.61
CA GLU A 298 21.91 -16.68 0.16
C GLU A 298 21.36 -17.98 -0.46
N HIS A 299 20.53 -18.73 0.26
CA HIS A 299 19.87 -19.89 -0.33
C HIS A 299 18.73 -19.42 -1.25
N MET A 300 19.05 -19.16 -2.52
CA MET A 300 18.15 -18.52 -3.50
C MET A 300 16.81 -19.25 -3.70
N PRO A 301 16.73 -20.60 -3.68
CA PRO A 301 15.42 -21.26 -3.70
C PRO A 301 14.52 -20.87 -2.54
N SER A 302 15.07 -20.70 -1.33
CA SER A 302 14.30 -20.23 -0.17
C SER A 302 13.95 -18.75 -0.26
N VAL A 303 14.82 -17.92 -0.83
CA VAL A 303 14.52 -16.48 -1.09
C VAL A 303 13.34 -16.35 -2.04
N LEU A 304 13.33 -17.12 -3.14
CA LEU A 304 12.21 -17.10 -4.10
C LEU A 304 10.90 -17.58 -3.46
N LEU A 305 10.96 -18.69 -2.73
CA LEU A 305 9.78 -19.24 -2.06
C LEU A 305 9.25 -18.30 -0.96
N ALA A 306 10.15 -17.63 -0.23
CA ALA A 306 9.77 -16.63 0.76
C ALA A 306 9.03 -15.44 0.11
N GLY A 307 9.50 -14.98 -1.04
CA GLY A 307 8.80 -13.96 -1.84
C GLY A 307 7.38 -14.40 -2.23
N ALA A 308 7.22 -15.65 -2.69
CA ALA A 308 5.91 -16.21 -3.04
C ALA A 308 4.98 -16.36 -1.82
N VAL A 309 5.52 -16.85 -0.68
CA VAL A 309 4.78 -17.00 0.57
C VAL A 309 4.33 -15.65 1.12
N GLN A 310 5.21 -14.64 1.16
CA GLN A 310 4.88 -13.28 1.61
C GLN A 310 3.80 -12.65 0.73
N LEU A 311 3.89 -12.84 -0.58
CA LEU A 311 2.86 -12.38 -1.52
C LEU A 311 1.49 -13.04 -1.24
N ALA A 312 1.48 -14.34 -0.93
CA ALA A 312 0.27 -15.08 -0.58
C ALA A 312 -0.33 -14.64 0.77
N LEU A 313 0.51 -14.22 1.72
CA LEU A 313 0.11 -13.64 3.01
C LEU A 313 -0.34 -12.17 2.89
N GLY A 314 -0.16 -11.53 1.74
CA GLY A 314 -0.49 -10.12 1.53
C GLY A 314 0.60 -9.15 2.00
N SER A 315 1.75 -9.63 2.43
CA SER A 315 2.91 -8.85 2.87
C SER A 315 3.72 -8.39 1.64
N THR A 316 3.18 -7.43 0.90
CA THR A 316 3.69 -7.03 -0.43
C THR A 316 5.10 -6.45 -0.39
N GLU A 317 5.45 -5.69 0.64
CA GLU A 317 6.78 -5.07 0.78
C GLU A 317 7.87 -6.12 1.02
N GLN A 318 7.61 -7.10 1.91
CA GLN A 318 8.54 -8.19 2.18
C GLN A 318 8.68 -9.11 0.96
N ALA A 319 7.57 -9.36 0.24
CA ALA A 319 7.61 -10.09 -1.03
C ALA A 319 8.50 -9.38 -2.05
N GLU A 320 8.35 -8.06 -2.20
CA GLU A 320 9.17 -7.23 -3.10
C GLU A 320 10.66 -7.36 -2.76
N GLN A 321 11.04 -7.26 -1.47
CA GLN A 321 12.43 -7.36 -1.03
C GLN A 321 13.06 -8.71 -1.41
N HIS A 322 12.38 -9.83 -1.08
CA HIS A 322 12.88 -11.16 -1.41
C HIS A 322 12.98 -11.40 -2.92
N LEU A 323 11.96 -10.97 -3.68
CA LEU A 323 11.93 -11.18 -5.13
C LEU A 323 12.96 -10.32 -5.86
N LYS A 324 13.22 -9.09 -5.41
CA LYS A 324 14.32 -8.27 -5.93
C LYS A 324 15.68 -8.90 -5.66
N LYS A 325 15.94 -9.33 -4.42
CA LYS A 325 17.18 -10.05 -4.07
C LYS A 325 17.38 -11.28 -4.95
N TYR A 326 16.33 -12.05 -5.22
CA TYR A 326 16.43 -13.19 -6.13
C TYR A 326 16.77 -12.77 -7.57
N LEU A 327 16.11 -11.72 -8.07
CA LEU A 327 16.31 -11.22 -9.44
C LEU A 327 17.65 -10.52 -9.65
N GLU A 328 18.35 -10.07 -8.61
CA GLU A 328 19.73 -9.59 -8.71
C GLU A 328 20.69 -10.69 -9.20
N GLN A 329 20.49 -11.94 -8.76
CA GLN A 329 21.28 -13.07 -9.20
C GLN A 329 20.70 -13.76 -10.47
N PHE A 330 19.39 -13.77 -10.62
CA PHE A 330 18.68 -14.44 -11.72
C PHE A 330 17.78 -13.47 -12.49
N PRO A 331 18.36 -12.45 -13.17
CA PRO A 331 17.60 -11.33 -13.77
C PRO A 331 16.61 -11.76 -14.85
N ASN A 332 16.83 -12.94 -15.48
CA ASN A 332 15.98 -13.45 -16.54
C ASN A 332 14.90 -14.45 -16.06
N ASN A 333 14.74 -14.66 -14.74
CA ASN A 333 13.74 -15.57 -14.23
C ASN A 333 12.33 -14.97 -14.35
N LEU A 334 11.57 -15.45 -15.34
CA LEU A 334 10.22 -14.93 -15.62
C LEU A 334 9.23 -15.20 -14.50
N TYR A 335 9.36 -16.33 -13.77
CA TYR A 335 8.47 -16.64 -12.65
C TYR A 335 8.64 -15.65 -11.51
N ALA A 336 9.88 -15.41 -11.08
CA ALA A 336 10.16 -14.41 -10.04
C ALA A 336 9.72 -13.00 -10.45
N ARG A 337 9.89 -12.65 -11.72
CA ARG A 337 9.48 -11.35 -12.27
C ARG A 337 7.95 -11.19 -12.25
N LYS A 338 7.21 -12.24 -12.59
CA LYS A 338 5.73 -12.23 -12.47
C LYS A 338 5.27 -12.07 -11.02
N LEU A 339 5.92 -12.77 -10.10
CA LEU A 339 5.63 -12.61 -8.67
C LEU A 339 5.94 -11.18 -8.18
N LEU A 340 7.07 -10.59 -8.60
CA LEU A 340 7.41 -9.22 -8.25
C LEU A 340 6.39 -8.22 -8.80
N ALA A 341 5.99 -8.35 -10.05
CA ALA A 341 4.96 -7.51 -10.64
C ALA A 341 3.62 -7.64 -9.88
N SER A 342 3.22 -8.86 -9.52
CA SER A 342 2.01 -9.11 -8.73
C SER A 342 2.10 -8.49 -7.33
N ALA A 343 3.27 -8.53 -6.67
CA ALA A 343 3.49 -7.90 -5.37
C ALA A 343 3.37 -6.36 -5.47
N LEU A 344 4.01 -5.78 -6.48
CA LEU A 344 3.96 -4.33 -6.75
C LEU A 344 2.54 -3.85 -7.08
N LEU A 345 1.79 -4.61 -7.90
CA LEU A 345 0.39 -4.30 -8.23
C LEU A 345 -0.51 -4.34 -7.00
N LYS A 346 -0.39 -5.38 -6.16
CA LYS A 346 -1.14 -5.48 -4.91
C LYS A 346 -0.75 -4.39 -3.90
N GLY A 347 0.51 -3.94 -3.92
CA GLY A 347 1.01 -2.82 -3.13
C GLY A 347 0.68 -1.44 -3.72
N GLY A 348 -0.10 -1.35 -4.81
CA GLY A 348 -0.48 -0.09 -5.45
C GLY A 348 0.65 0.62 -6.21
N GLN A 349 1.77 -0.07 -6.46
CA GLN A 349 2.97 0.47 -7.11
C GLN A 349 2.99 0.11 -8.62
N ALA A 350 1.90 0.42 -9.32
CA ALA A 350 1.69 -0.03 -10.69
C ALA A 350 2.78 0.42 -11.68
N GLN A 351 3.33 1.64 -11.51
CA GLN A 351 4.42 2.10 -12.38
C GLN A 351 5.66 1.23 -12.20
N LYS A 352 6.04 0.89 -10.96
CA LYS A 352 7.18 0.00 -10.72
C LYS A 352 6.93 -1.43 -11.27
N ALA A 353 5.67 -1.88 -11.28
CA ALA A 353 5.31 -3.15 -11.91
C ALA A 353 5.55 -3.12 -13.43
N ILE A 354 5.18 -2.03 -14.11
CA ILE A 354 5.47 -1.81 -15.54
C ILE A 354 6.98 -1.88 -15.79
N ASP A 355 7.76 -1.15 -14.98
CA ASP A 355 9.22 -1.09 -15.11
C ASP A 355 9.85 -2.47 -14.89
N ALA A 356 9.37 -3.22 -13.89
CA ALA A 356 9.84 -4.58 -13.61
C ALA A 356 9.53 -5.57 -14.74
N LEU A 357 8.43 -5.39 -15.46
CA LEU A 357 8.04 -6.25 -16.58
C LEU A 357 8.70 -5.87 -17.90
N ALA A 358 9.14 -4.62 -18.08
CA ALA A 358 9.58 -4.05 -19.37
C ALA A 358 10.61 -4.91 -20.10
N SER A 359 11.61 -5.46 -19.38
CA SER A 359 12.67 -6.29 -20.01
C SER A 359 12.18 -7.66 -20.48
N ALA A 360 11.03 -8.13 -20.01
CA ALA A 360 10.42 -9.41 -20.36
C ALA A 360 9.32 -9.26 -21.43
N LEU A 361 8.82 -8.06 -21.66
CA LEU A 361 7.78 -7.74 -22.64
C LEU A 361 8.40 -7.52 -24.02
N LYS A 362 8.90 -8.58 -24.63
CA LYS A 362 9.43 -8.57 -26.02
C LYS A 362 8.38 -9.11 -26.98
N ASP A 363 8.49 -8.75 -28.26
CA ASP A 363 7.55 -9.22 -29.29
C ASP A 363 7.51 -10.75 -29.44
N GLU A 364 8.59 -11.44 -29.11
CA GLU A 364 8.71 -12.90 -29.16
C GLU A 364 8.13 -13.61 -27.92
N THR A 365 7.65 -12.86 -26.92
CA THR A 365 7.13 -13.44 -25.66
C THR A 365 5.85 -14.22 -25.92
N LYS A 366 5.83 -15.51 -25.52
CA LYS A 366 4.67 -16.41 -25.64
C LYS A 366 4.00 -16.71 -24.28
N ASP A 367 4.14 -15.83 -23.30
CA ASP A 367 3.53 -15.99 -21.97
C ASP A 367 2.33 -15.02 -21.82
N PRO A 368 1.09 -15.49 -21.95
CA PRO A 368 -0.10 -14.63 -21.87
C PRO A 368 -0.26 -13.99 -20.48
N HIS A 369 0.20 -14.67 -19.41
CA HIS A 369 0.09 -14.14 -18.06
C HIS A 369 1.01 -12.92 -17.84
N LEU A 370 2.13 -12.84 -18.54
CA LEU A 370 3.01 -11.69 -18.52
C LEU A 370 2.32 -10.45 -19.10
N PHE A 371 1.65 -10.62 -20.26
CA PHE A 371 0.86 -9.55 -20.88
C PHE A 371 -0.35 -9.16 -20.02
N MET A 372 -1.00 -10.13 -19.35
CA MET A 372 -2.08 -9.83 -18.40
C MET A 372 -1.61 -8.91 -17.28
N LEU A 373 -0.48 -9.23 -16.63
CA LEU A 373 0.09 -8.39 -15.56
C LEU A 373 0.46 -6.99 -16.06
N ALA A 374 1.03 -6.89 -17.27
CA ALA A 374 1.36 -5.60 -17.87
C ALA A 374 0.11 -4.76 -18.19
N GLY A 375 -0.93 -5.41 -18.68
CA GLY A 375 -2.23 -4.80 -18.90
C GLY A 375 -2.89 -4.32 -17.61
N GLU A 376 -2.89 -5.15 -16.55
CA GLU A 376 -3.40 -4.79 -15.23
C GLU A 376 -2.64 -3.59 -14.62
N ALA A 377 -1.31 -3.57 -14.76
CA ALA A 377 -0.49 -2.44 -14.33
C ALA A 377 -0.85 -1.15 -15.08
N SER A 378 -1.02 -1.25 -16.40
CA SER A 378 -1.43 -0.12 -17.25
C SER A 378 -2.84 0.38 -16.91
N MET A 379 -3.76 -0.53 -16.56
CA MET A 379 -5.10 -0.17 -16.05
C MET A 379 -5.03 0.66 -14.77
N GLN A 380 -4.19 0.27 -13.82
CA GLN A 380 -4.04 0.99 -12.54
C GLN A 380 -3.46 2.40 -12.72
N VAL A 381 -2.52 2.60 -13.65
CA VAL A 381 -2.01 3.94 -14.01
C VAL A 381 -2.91 4.70 -14.98
N LYS A 382 -4.07 4.12 -15.34
CA LYS A 382 -5.06 4.67 -16.26
C LYS A 382 -4.54 4.85 -17.71
N ASP A 383 -3.49 4.16 -18.09
CA ASP A 383 -3.04 4.06 -19.49
C ASP A 383 -3.83 2.95 -20.18
N PHE A 384 -5.10 3.24 -20.45
CA PHE A 384 -6.04 2.27 -21.01
C PHE A 384 -5.66 1.83 -22.43
N SER A 385 -4.93 2.67 -23.16
CA SER A 385 -4.45 2.33 -24.52
C SER A 385 -3.41 1.22 -24.47
N LYS A 386 -2.38 1.35 -23.62
CA LYS A 386 -1.40 0.28 -23.42
C LYS A 386 -2.00 -0.96 -22.76
N ALA A 387 -2.94 -0.79 -21.85
CA ALA A 387 -3.65 -1.91 -21.26
C ALA A 387 -4.34 -2.74 -22.34
N THR A 388 -5.06 -2.10 -23.27
CA THR A 388 -5.71 -2.77 -24.41
C THR A 388 -4.71 -3.49 -25.29
N GLU A 389 -3.59 -2.85 -25.67
CA GLU A 389 -2.52 -3.48 -26.45
C GLU A 389 -2.00 -4.77 -25.80
N TYR A 390 -1.71 -4.74 -24.50
CA TYR A 390 -1.23 -5.92 -23.78
C TYR A 390 -2.30 -7.01 -23.69
N PHE A 391 -3.55 -6.66 -23.41
CA PHE A 391 -4.63 -7.65 -23.37
C PHE A 391 -4.93 -8.24 -24.76
N GLU A 392 -4.77 -7.49 -25.86
CA GLU A 392 -4.87 -8.01 -27.22
C GLU A 392 -3.74 -9.01 -27.50
N LYS A 393 -2.51 -8.75 -27.07
CA LYS A 393 -1.39 -9.71 -27.16
C LYS A 393 -1.68 -10.97 -26.33
N ALA A 394 -2.24 -10.82 -25.12
CA ALA A 394 -2.67 -11.96 -24.30
C ALA A 394 -3.78 -12.76 -25.00
N ASN A 395 -4.77 -12.09 -25.60
CA ASN A 395 -5.88 -12.73 -26.31
C ASN A 395 -5.42 -13.48 -27.58
N ALA A 396 -4.42 -12.96 -28.28
CA ALA A 396 -3.81 -13.64 -29.43
C ALA A 396 -3.16 -14.98 -29.03
N LEU A 397 -2.59 -15.06 -27.81
CA LEU A 397 -1.97 -16.28 -27.29
C LEU A 397 -2.99 -17.25 -26.65
N THR A 398 -4.07 -16.74 -26.10
CA THR A 398 -5.12 -17.51 -25.44
C THR A 398 -6.50 -17.08 -25.94
N PRO A 399 -6.83 -17.34 -27.19
CA PRO A 399 -8.15 -17.04 -27.76
C PRO A 399 -9.24 -17.75 -26.94
N ASN A 400 -10.34 -17.06 -26.68
CA ASN A 400 -11.48 -17.57 -25.89
C ASN A 400 -11.21 -17.75 -24.38
N SER A 401 -10.22 -17.05 -23.82
CA SER A 401 -10.13 -16.91 -22.38
C SER A 401 -11.11 -15.86 -21.86
N ALA A 402 -12.12 -16.26 -21.09
CA ALA A 402 -13.09 -15.35 -20.50
C ALA A 402 -12.39 -14.25 -19.66
N GLN A 403 -11.34 -14.60 -18.92
CA GLN A 403 -10.56 -13.65 -18.13
C GLN A 403 -9.91 -12.56 -19.00
N VAL A 404 -9.24 -12.95 -20.10
CA VAL A 404 -8.57 -12.01 -21.00
C VAL A 404 -9.58 -11.11 -21.71
N LEU A 405 -10.67 -11.68 -22.20
CA LEU A 405 -11.75 -10.92 -22.85
C LEU A 405 -12.44 -9.95 -21.88
N THR A 406 -12.59 -10.34 -20.60
CA THR A 406 -13.11 -9.44 -19.56
C THR A 406 -12.18 -8.26 -19.34
N ALA A 407 -10.86 -8.52 -19.21
CA ALA A 407 -9.85 -7.49 -19.05
C ALA A 407 -9.79 -6.54 -20.26
N LEU A 408 -9.89 -7.11 -21.48
CA LEU A 408 -9.97 -6.34 -22.72
C LEU A 408 -11.21 -5.45 -22.77
N GLY A 409 -12.36 -5.99 -22.40
CA GLY A 409 -13.60 -5.21 -22.26
C GLY A 409 -13.44 -4.06 -21.26
N MET A 410 -12.84 -4.31 -20.10
CA MET A 410 -12.58 -3.27 -19.09
C MET A 410 -11.64 -2.16 -19.61
N SER A 411 -10.58 -2.51 -20.32
CA SER A 411 -9.66 -1.51 -20.88
C SER A 411 -10.33 -0.64 -21.96
N LYS A 412 -11.14 -1.25 -22.81
CA LYS A 412 -11.95 -0.53 -23.84
C LYS A 412 -12.99 0.39 -23.18
N LEU A 413 -13.61 -0.02 -22.05
CA LEU A 413 -14.47 0.87 -21.26
C LEU A 413 -13.70 2.09 -20.73
N GLY A 414 -12.45 1.89 -20.30
CA GLY A 414 -11.58 2.97 -19.86
C GLY A 414 -11.26 3.98 -20.96
N GLN A 415 -11.17 3.52 -22.20
CA GLN A 415 -10.98 4.37 -23.39
C GLN A 415 -12.27 5.05 -23.86
N GLY A 416 -13.43 4.67 -23.32
CA GLY A 416 -14.73 5.14 -23.80
C GLY A 416 -15.27 4.40 -25.02
N GLU A 417 -14.63 3.32 -25.45
CA GLU A 417 -15.04 2.47 -26.59
C GLU A 417 -16.13 1.48 -26.17
N ASN A 418 -17.27 2.03 -25.74
CA ASN A 418 -18.31 1.25 -25.06
C ASN A 418 -18.87 0.10 -25.91
N GLU A 419 -19.10 0.30 -27.21
CA GLU A 419 -19.67 -0.75 -28.08
C GLU A 419 -18.70 -1.94 -28.24
N ARG A 420 -17.41 -1.67 -28.45
CA ARG A 420 -16.37 -2.70 -28.54
C ARG A 420 -16.20 -3.43 -27.22
N ALA A 421 -16.28 -2.71 -26.11
CA ALA A 421 -16.17 -3.29 -24.79
C ALA A 421 -17.35 -4.24 -24.50
N ILE A 422 -18.59 -3.86 -24.89
CA ILE A 422 -19.78 -4.71 -24.76
C ILE A 422 -19.58 -6.01 -25.56
N ALA A 423 -19.10 -5.93 -26.80
CA ALA A 423 -18.87 -7.11 -27.63
C ALA A 423 -17.88 -8.10 -26.98
N GLU A 424 -16.77 -7.58 -26.39
CA GLU A 424 -15.82 -8.42 -25.66
C GLU A 424 -16.43 -9.04 -24.39
N LEU A 425 -17.20 -8.26 -23.63
CA LEU A 425 -17.86 -8.73 -22.41
C LEU A 425 -18.98 -9.75 -22.70
N GLU A 426 -19.73 -9.60 -23.78
CA GLU A 426 -20.72 -10.58 -24.24
C GLU A 426 -20.05 -11.90 -24.60
N LYS A 427 -18.94 -11.85 -25.34
CA LYS A 427 -18.14 -13.01 -25.67
C LYS A 427 -17.57 -13.65 -24.40
N ALA A 428 -17.00 -12.86 -23.50
CA ALA A 428 -16.48 -13.35 -22.23
C ALA A 428 -17.59 -14.03 -21.40
N ALA A 429 -18.75 -13.41 -21.28
CA ALA A 429 -19.89 -13.95 -20.53
C ALA A 429 -20.46 -15.26 -21.15
N SER A 430 -20.29 -15.45 -22.46
CA SER A 430 -20.67 -16.71 -23.10
C SER A 430 -19.74 -17.88 -22.81
N LEU A 431 -18.49 -17.57 -22.42
CA LEU A 431 -17.44 -18.54 -22.09
C LEU A 431 -17.31 -18.78 -20.59
N ASP A 432 -17.81 -17.85 -19.75
CA ASP A 432 -17.64 -17.83 -18.29
C ASP A 432 -18.78 -18.62 -17.60
N GLY A 433 -18.62 -19.94 -17.56
CA GLY A 433 -19.69 -20.84 -17.09
C GLY A 433 -19.98 -20.83 -15.58
N LYS A 434 -19.17 -20.21 -14.71
CA LYS A 434 -19.36 -20.25 -13.24
C LYS A 434 -19.08 -18.95 -12.48
N THR A 435 -18.20 -18.09 -12.94
CA THR A 435 -17.80 -16.90 -12.19
C THR A 435 -18.68 -15.69 -12.42
N SER A 436 -19.37 -15.66 -13.56
CA SER A 436 -20.32 -14.59 -13.98
C SER A 436 -19.73 -13.16 -13.94
N GLN A 437 -18.41 -13.03 -13.82
CA GLN A 437 -17.76 -11.72 -13.69
C GLN A 437 -17.98 -10.86 -14.94
N ALA A 438 -17.78 -11.44 -16.11
CA ALA A 438 -18.01 -10.74 -17.39
C ALA A 438 -19.47 -10.31 -17.54
N GLY A 439 -20.41 -11.19 -17.17
CA GLY A 439 -21.85 -10.89 -17.22
C GLY A 439 -22.26 -9.78 -16.24
N ILE A 440 -21.68 -9.75 -15.05
CA ILE A 440 -21.90 -8.67 -14.07
C ILE A 440 -21.39 -7.33 -14.62
N LEU A 441 -20.18 -7.32 -15.20
CA LEU A 441 -19.62 -6.12 -15.84
C LEU A 441 -20.47 -5.65 -17.03
N LEU A 442 -21.00 -6.57 -17.80
CA LEU A 442 -21.91 -6.27 -18.91
C LEU A 442 -23.19 -5.58 -18.39
N VAL A 443 -23.82 -6.11 -17.33
CA VAL A 443 -24.97 -5.48 -16.67
C VAL A 443 -24.62 -4.07 -16.20
N MET A 444 -23.50 -3.89 -15.51
CA MET A 444 -23.05 -2.58 -15.02
C MET A 444 -22.77 -1.61 -16.17
N THR A 445 -22.23 -2.10 -17.28
CA THR A 445 -21.96 -1.28 -18.47
C THR A 445 -23.24 -0.77 -19.11
N HIS A 446 -24.23 -1.64 -19.30
CA HIS A 446 -25.55 -1.23 -19.80
C HIS A 446 -26.24 -0.26 -18.86
N MET A 447 -26.14 -0.46 -17.53
CA MET A 447 -26.67 0.48 -16.55
C MET A 447 -26.04 1.87 -16.69
N ARG A 448 -24.72 1.94 -16.84
CA ARG A 448 -23.98 3.20 -17.01
C ARG A 448 -24.37 3.93 -18.30
N GLN A 449 -24.68 3.18 -19.35
CA GLN A 449 -25.17 3.73 -20.63
C GLN A 449 -26.68 4.04 -20.60
N LYS A 450 -27.35 3.80 -19.47
CA LYS A 450 -28.80 3.95 -19.30
C LYS A 450 -29.62 3.02 -20.21
N GLU A 451 -29.03 1.94 -20.69
CA GLU A 451 -29.69 0.89 -21.48
C GLU A 451 -30.35 -0.15 -20.55
N TYR A 452 -31.29 0.32 -19.76
CA TYR A 452 -31.88 -0.47 -18.66
C TYR A 452 -32.55 -1.77 -19.10
N ASP A 453 -33.13 -1.83 -20.30
CA ASP A 453 -33.77 -3.05 -20.82
C ASP A 453 -32.73 -4.14 -21.15
N LYS A 454 -31.59 -3.75 -21.73
CA LYS A 454 -30.48 -4.65 -22.00
C LYS A 454 -29.83 -5.12 -20.68
N ALA A 455 -29.65 -4.19 -19.72
CA ALA A 455 -29.17 -4.54 -18.38
C ALA A 455 -30.07 -5.55 -17.68
N LEU A 456 -31.39 -5.35 -17.77
CA LEU A 456 -32.40 -6.26 -17.21
C LEU A 456 -32.34 -7.63 -17.86
N THR A 457 -32.24 -7.69 -19.18
CA THR A 457 -32.12 -8.96 -19.93
C THR A 457 -30.87 -9.72 -19.51
N ALA A 458 -29.75 -9.03 -19.41
CA ALA A 458 -28.47 -9.61 -19.01
C ALA A 458 -28.51 -10.14 -17.56
N VAL A 459 -29.05 -9.38 -16.59
CA VAL A 459 -29.12 -9.83 -15.20
C VAL A 459 -30.11 -10.99 -15.02
N LEU A 460 -31.21 -11.01 -15.76
CA LEU A 460 -32.17 -12.13 -15.71
C LEU A 460 -31.58 -13.44 -16.27
N LYS A 461 -30.68 -13.35 -17.26
CA LYS A 461 -29.93 -14.51 -17.74
C LYS A 461 -29.03 -15.06 -16.65
N LEU A 462 -28.26 -14.20 -16.00
CA LEU A 462 -27.38 -14.59 -14.89
C LEU A 462 -28.17 -15.16 -13.69
N GLU A 463 -29.32 -14.56 -13.37
CA GLU A 463 -30.21 -15.02 -12.29
C GLU A 463 -30.72 -16.45 -12.53
N LYS A 464 -30.98 -16.86 -13.79
CA LYS A 464 -31.35 -18.24 -14.11
C LYS A 464 -30.24 -19.23 -13.82
N GLU A 465 -28.98 -18.82 -14.02
CA GLU A 465 -27.79 -19.64 -13.78
C GLU A 465 -27.43 -19.68 -12.29
N GLN A 466 -27.66 -18.57 -11.57
CA GLN A 466 -27.32 -18.38 -10.16
C GLN A 466 -28.48 -17.74 -9.38
N PRO A 467 -29.60 -18.43 -9.17
CA PRO A 467 -30.80 -17.85 -8.55
C PRO A 467 -30.63 -17.46 -7.08
N GLU A 468 -29.61 -18.01 -6.40
CA GLU A 468 -29.32 -17.73 -4.99
C GLU A 468 -28.18 -16.70 -4.80
N ASN A 469 -27.75 -16.05 -5.86
CA ASN A 469 -26.70 -15.03 -5.77
C ASN A 469 -27.30 -13.66 -5.38
N PRO A 470 -27.07 -13.16 -4.15
CA PRO A 470 -27.67 -11.92 -3.67
C PRO A 470 -27.23 -10.68 -4.48
N LEU A 471 -26.03 -10.72 -5.08
CA LEU A 471 -25.53 -9.62 -5.90
C LEU A 471 -26.39 -9.41 -7.14
N LEU A 472 -26.84 -10.48 -7.80
CA LEU A 472 -27.68 -10.38 -9.00
C LEU A 472 -29.06 -9.78 -8.70
N HIS A 473 -29.67 -10.18 -7.58
CA HIS A 473 -30.92 -9.57 -7.12
C HIS A 473 -30.72 -8.10 -6.75
N ASN A 474 -29.60 -7.75 -6.17
CA ASN A 474 -29.27 -6.35 -5.87
C ASN A 474 -29.08 -5.53 -7.15
N LEU A 475 -28.36 -6.05 -8.16
CA LEU A 475 -28.22 -5.39 -9.46
C LEU A 475 -29.56 -5.22 -10.15
N LYS A 476 -30.40 -6.26 -10.13
CA LYS A 476 -31.79 -6.19 -10.66
C LYS A 476 -32.62 -5.11 -9.98
N GLY A 477 -32.52 -5.03 -8.65
CA GLY A 477 -33.15 -3.95 -7.87
C GLY A 477 -32.67 -2.57 -8.29
N GLY A 478 -31.36 -2.40 -8.50
CA GLY A 478 -30.77 -1.16 -9.01
C GLY A 478 -31.27 -0.76 -10.40
N ILE A 479 -31.44 -1.74 -11.30
CA ILE A 479 -32.00 -1.51 -12.65
C ILE A 479 -33.46 -1.03 -12.54
N TYR A 480 -34.31 -1.71 -11.74
CA TYR A 480 -35.68 -1.29 -11.52
C TYR A 480 -35.78 0.11 -10.88
N LEU A 481 -34.88 0.42 -9.96
CA LEU A 481 -34.85 1.75 -9.35
C LEU A 481 -34.53 2.84 -10.40
N ALA A 482 -33.55 2.57 -11.29
CA ALA A 482 -33.20 3.47 -12.40
C ALA A 482 -34.38 3.65 -13.40
N ARG A 483 -35.20 2.64 -13.59
CA ARG A 483 -36.44 2.69 -14.38
C ARG A 483 -37.62 3.33 -13.64
N LYS A 484 -37.41 3.77 -12.40
CA LYS A 484 -38.45 4.31 -11.49
C LYS A 484 -39.51 3.29 -11.09
N GLU A 485 -39.24 2.02 -11.17
CA GLU A 485 -40.08 0.91 -10.76
C GLU A 485 -39.82 0.53 -9.31
N SER A 486 -40.18 1.42 -8.39
CA SER A 486 -39.78 1.31 -6.96
C SER A 486 -40.29 0.04 -6.28
N ALA A 487 -41.47 -0.48 -6.66
CA ALA A 487 -42.01 -1.73 -6.08
C ALA A 487 -41.15 -2.96 -6.48
N ASN A 488 -40.82 -3.08 -7.78
CA ASN A 488 -39.97 -4.15 -8.29
C ASN A 488 -38.53 -4.05 -7.73
N ALA A 489 -38.00 -2.82 -7.57
CA ALA A 489 -36.73 -2.57 -6.97
C ALA A 489 -36.70 -3.07 -5.52
N ARG A 490 -37.69 -2.70 -4.71
CA ARG A 490 -37.83 -3.13 -3.32
C ARG A 490 -37.89 -4.65 -3.21
N ALA A 491 -38.76 -5.31 -3.97
CA ALA A 491 -38.89 -6.78 -3.97
C ALA A 491 -37.56 -7.48 -4.32
N SER A 492 -36.81 -6.93 -5.27
CA SER A 492 -35.51 -7.48 -5.66
C SER A 492 -34.46 -7.31 -4.56
N PHE A 493 -34.35 -6.13 -3.92
CA PHE A 493 -33.46 -5.91 -2.78
C PHE A 493 -33.86 -6.77 -1.57
N GLU A 494 -35.16 -6.93 -1.29
CA GLU A 494 -35.62 -7.80 -0.20
C GLU A 494 -35.27 -9.26 -0.47
N LYS A 495 -35.31 -9.72 -1.72
CA LYS A 495 -34.84 -11.05 -2.08
C LYS A 495 -33.35 -11.21 -1.84
N ALA A 496 -32.53 -10.20 -2.18
CA ALA A 496 -31.10 -10.20 -1.91
C ALA A 496 -30.80 -10.31 -0.40
N VAL A 497 -31.54 -9.55 0.43
CA VAL A 497 -31.41 -9.60 1.89
C VAL A 497 -31.90 -10.92 2.48
N ALA A 498 -32.97 -11.50 1.91
CA ALA A 498 -33.48 -12.82 2.33
C ALA A 498 -32.43 -13.93 2.09
N LEU A 499 -31.71 -13.87 0.96
CA LEU A 499 -30.65 -14.81 0.61
C LEU A 499 -29.40 -14.62 1.50
N GLN A 500 -29.04 -13.36 1.74
CA GLN A 500 -27.88 -13.01 2.57
C GLN A 500 -28.22 -11.82 3.46
N PRO A 501 -28.68 -12.02 4.71
CA PRO A 501 -29.07 -10.95 5.62
C PRO A 501 -27.96 -9.94 5.94
N THR A 502 -26.71 -10.33 5.78
CA THR A 502 -25.51 -9.46 5.98
C THR A 502 -25.04 -8.76 4.70
N PHE A 503 -25.76 -8.91 3.59
CA PHE A 503 -25.39 -8.26 2.31
C PHE A 503 -25.69 -6.76 2.36
N PHE A 504 -24.72 -6.01 2.84
CA PHE A 504 -24.83 -4.58 3.15
C PHE A 504 -25.38 -3.74 1.98
N ALA A 505 -24.96 -4.01 0.75
CA ALA A 505 -25.40 -3.21 -0.41
C ALA A 505 -26.93 -3.22 -0.59
N ALA A 506 -27.58 -4.38 -0.46
CA ALA A 506 -29.03 -4.45 -0.56
C ALA A 506 -29.74 -3.82 0.65
N VAL A 507 -29.20 -4.02 1.86
CA VAL A 507 -29.70 -3.37 3.08
C VAL A 507 -29.62 -1.85 2.93
N GLN A 508 -28.52 -1.33 2.43
CA GLN A 508 -28.30 0.10 2.19
C GLN A 508 -29.29 0.66 1.17
N ASN A 509 -29.51 -0.03 0.06
CA ASN A 509 -30.47 0.39 -0.98
C ASN A 509 -31.90 0.46 -0.40
N LEU A 510 -32.33 -0.55 0.36
CA LEU A 510 -33.62 -0.54 1.04
C LEU A 510 -33.74 0.59 2.06
N ALA A 511 -32.70 0.80 2.87
CA ALA A 511 -32.66 1.87 3.84
C ALA A 511 -32.72 3.25 3.18
N GLN A 512 -32.04 3.44 2.04
CA GLN A 512 -32.10 4.68 1.27
C GLN A 512 -33.51 4.92 0.70
N MET A 513 -34.17 3.86 0.21
CA MET A 513 -35.58 3.95 -0.23
C MET A 513 -36.51 4.31 0.93
N ASP A 514 -36.27 3.78 2.13
CA ASP A 514 -37.07 4.11 3.32
C ASP A 514 -36.85 5.58 3.72
N VAL A 515 -35.62 6.09 3.70
CA VAL A 515 -35.33 7.52 3.95
C VAL A 515 -36.02 8.42 2.93
N GLN A 516 -35.96 8.08 1.63
CA GLN A 516 -36.64 8.83 0.57
C GLN A 516 -38.17 8.87 0.76
N ASN A 517 -38.73 7.80 1.31
CA ASN A 517 -40.14 7.69 1.68
C ASN A 517 -40.46 8.35 3.02
N LYS A 518 -39.53 9.13 3.60
CA LYS A 518 -39.66 9.79 4.91
C LYS A 518 -39.85 8.81 6.08
N GLN A 519 -39.27 7.63 6.00
CA GLN A 519 -39.34 6.58 7.01
C GLN A 519 -37.93 6.25 7.56
N PRO A 520 -37.20 7.21 8.17
CA PRO A 520 -35.84 6.97 8.65
C PRO A 520 -35.73 5.91 9.73
N ASP A 521 -36.80 5.70 10.52
CA ASP A 521 -36.83 4.64 11.54
C ASP A 521 -36.88 3.23 10.94
N ALA A 522 -37.51 3.08 9.78
CA ALA A 522 -37.46 1.82 9.04
C ALA A 522 -36.03 1.54 8.52
N ALA A 523 -35.36 2.55 8.00
CA ALA A 523 -33.95 2.46 7.58
C ALA A 523 -33.04 2.06 8.78
N ARG A 524 -33.24 2.69 9.95
CA ARG A 524 -32.51 2.36 11.18
C ARG A 524 -32.67 0.89 11.55
N LYS A 525 -33.91 0.39 11.56
CA LYS A 525 -34.21 -1.02 11.89
C LYS A 525 -33.49 -1.99 10.93
N ARG A 526 -33.38 -1.67 9.64
CA ARG A 526 -32.67 -2.55 8.70
C ARG A 526 -31.19 -2.69 9.04
N TYR A 527 -30.51 -1.59 9.33
CA TYR A 527 -29.10 -1.64 9.74
C TYR A 527 -28.91 -2.33 11.08
N GLN A 528 -29.84 -2.13 12.04
CA GLN A 528 -29.80 -2.83 13.32
C GLN A 528 -29.99 -4.35 13.15
N ALA A 529 -30.93 -4.78 12.32
CA ALA A 529 -31.12 -6.20 12.00
C ALA A 529 -29.89 -6.85 11.33
N LEU A 530 -29.18 -6.10 10.50
CA LEU A 530 -27.89 -6.56 9.95
C LEU A 530 -26.86 -6.72 11.09
N LEU A 531 -26.77 -5.77 12.00
CA LEU A 531 -25.83 -5.81 13.16
C LEU A 531 -26.15 -6.91 14.16
N GLU A 532 -27.41 -7.40 14.23
CA GLU A 532 -27.75 -8.60 15.00
C GLU A 532 -27.07 -9.86 14.45
N LYS A 533 -26.88 -9.93 13.13
CA LYS A 533 -26.26 -11.06 12.43
C LYS A 533 -24.73 -10.89 12.29
N ASP A 534 -24.30 -9.66 12.08
CA ASP A 534 -22.88 -9.28 11.97
C ASP A 534 -22.58 -8.09 12.90
N LYS A 535 -22.26 -8.38 14.15
CA LYS A 535 -22.07 -7.39 15.22
C LYS A 535 -20.94 -6.40 14.96
N LYS A 536 -19.99 -6.78 14.10
CA LYS A 536 -18.81 -5.97 13.77
C LYS A 536 -18.91 -5.27 12.42
N ASN A 537 -20.05 -5.33 11.77
CA ASN A 537 -20.20 -4.71 10.44
C ASN A 537 -20.00 -3.19 10.51
N LEU A 538 -18.84 -2.77 10.09
CA LEU A 538 -18.42 -1.38 10.09
C LEU A 538 -19.36 -0.48 9.27
N GLN A 539 -19.74 -0.93 8.07
CA GLN A 539 -20.55 -0.12 7.15
C GLN A 539 -21.94 0.16 7.73
N ALA A 540 -22.55 -0.82 8.39
CA ALA A 540 -23.85 -0.64 9.05
C ALA A 540 -23.76 0.34 10.22
N MET A 541 -22.70 0.28 11.03
CA MET A 541 -22.47 1.25 12.12
C MET A 541 -22.28 2.67 11.58
N LEU A 542 -21.46 2.83 10.52
CA LEU A 542 -21.25 4.13 9.87
C LEU A 542 -22.54 4.67 9.23
N ALA A 543 -23.37 3.80 8.66
CA ALA A 543 -24.65 4.19 8.09
C ALA A 543 -25.62 4.68 9.18
N LEU A 544 -25.68 4.01 10.34
CA LEU A 544 -26.46 4.47 11.51
C LEU A 544 -25.96 5.82 12.04
N ALA A 545 -24.64 6.00 12.12
CA ALA A 545 -24.07 7.29 12.48
C ALA A 545 -24.48 8.38 11.47
N GLY A 546 -24.44 8.08 10.18
CA GLY A 546 -24.88 8.98 9.12
C GLY A 546 -26.38 9.37 9.22
N LEU A 547 -27.25 8.42 9.54
CA LEU A 547 -28.68 8.68 9.81
C LEU A 547 -28.86 9.60 11.01
N GLY A 548 -28.15 9.36 12.11
CA GLY A 548 -28.17 10.23 13.28
C GLY A 548 -27.79 11.67 12.93
N LEU A 549 -26.70 11.85 12.14
CA LEU A 549 -26.26 13.17 11.68
C LEU A 549 -27.31 13.87 10.79
N GLN A 550 -27.93 13.13 9.89
CA GLN A 550 -28.96 13.67 8.99
C GLN A 550 -30.20 14.14 9.75
N GLN A 551 -30.50 13.48 10.88
CA GLN A 551 -31.61 13.83 11.77
C GLN A 551 -31.24 14.88 12.85
N GLY A 552 -30.00 15.36 12.86
CA GLY A 552 -29.51 16.30 13.87
C GLY A 552 -29.19 15.65 15.23
N SER A 553 -29.24 14.31 15.34
CA SER A 553 -28.96 13.57 16.58
C SER A 553 -27.48 13.31 16.73
N ASN A 554 -26.73 14.32 17.22
CA ASN A 554 -25.28 14.21 17.38
C ASN A 554 -24.86 13.13 18.38
N ASP A 555 -25.65 12.90 19.45
CA ASP A 555 -25.34 11.87 20.45
C ASP A 555 -25.49 10.46 19.92
N GLU A 556 -26.52 10.20 19.11
CA GLU A 556 -26.71 8.92 18.45
C GLU A 556 -25.56 8.65 17.46
N ALA A 557 -25.22 9.67 16.65
CA ALA A 557 -24.11 9.57 15.71
C ALA A 557 -22.79 9.26 16.41
N ARG A 558 -22.52 9.94 17.53
CA ARG A 558 -21.35 9.70 18.38
C ARG A 558 -21.32 8.25 18.86
N ALA A 559 -22.40 7.77 19.46
CA ALA A 559 -22.46 6.41 19.99
C ALA A 559 -22.14 5.34 18.93
N TRP A 560 -22.67 5.50 17.72
CA TRP A 560 -22.38 4.57 16.62
C TRP A 560 -20.94 4.70 16.10
N LEU A 561 -20.37 5.90 16.05
CA LEU A 561 -18.97 6.11 15.66
C LEU A 561 -18.00 5.55 16.72
N GLU A 562 -18.29 5.73 18.01
CA GLU A 562 -17.52 5.14 19.10
C GLU A 562 -17.54 3.61 19.02
N ARG A 563 -18.70 3.02 18.75
CA ARG A 563 -18.83 1.58 18.55
C ARG A 563 -18.09 1.11 17.31
N ALA A 564 -18.22 1.83 16.17
CA ALA A 564 -17.52 1.50 14.92
C ALA A 564 -16.01 1.47 15.11
N ALA A 565 -15.44 2.48 15.78
CA ALA A 565 -14.01 2.55 16.06
C ALA A 565 -13.58 1.50 17.13
N GLY A 566 -14.42 1.21 18.12
CA GLY A 566 -14.11 0.22 19.15
C GLY A 566 -14.11 -1.22 18.63
N GLU A 567 -15.07 -1.59 17.77
CA GLU A 567 -15.15 -2.92 17.18
C GLU A 567 -14.16 -3.13 16.02
N ASN A 568 -13.65 -2.04 15.43
CA ASN A 568 -12.72 -2.05 14.30
C ASN A 568 -11.51 -1.14 14.58
N PRO A 569 -10.67 -1.46 15.57
CA PRO A 569 -9.62 -0.57 16.06
C PRO A 569 -8.55 -0.22 15.02
N ASP A 570 -8.32 -1.12 14.05
CA ASP A 570 -7.35 -0.93 12.96
C ASP A 570 -7.93 -0.14 11.77
N ASN A 571 -9.22 0.18 11.82
CA ASN A 571 -9.87 0.86 10.71
C ASN A 571 -9.75 2.39 10.81
N THR A 572 -8.91 2.95 9.94
CA THR A 572 -8.60 4.39 9.90
C THR A 572 -9.80 5.26 9.51
N GLN A 573 -10.75 4.74 8.73
CA GLN A 573 -11.97 5.47 8.35
C GLN A 573 -12.89 5.67 9.57
N ALA A 574 -13.14 4.61 10.35
CA ALA A 574 -13.95 4.70 11.56
C ALA A 574 -13.33 5.68 12.56
N ALA A 575 -12.03 5.56 12.77
CA ALA A 575 -11.25 6.43 13.64
C ALA A 575 -11.32 7.90 13.18
N GLY A 576 -11.08 8.16 11.89
CA GLY A 576 -11.13 9.50 11.32
C GLY A 576 -12.51 10.15 11.45
N LEU A 577 -13.58 9.39 11.18
CA LEU A 577 -14.96 9.88 11.30
C LEU A 577 -15.34 10.20 12.74
N LEU A 578 -14.90 9.38 13.72
CA LEU A 578 -15.13 9.64 15.14
C LEU A 578 -14.41 10.94 15.57
N VAL A 579 -13.14 11.08 15.23
CA VAL A 579 -12.35 12.27 15.54
C VAL A 579 -12.96 13.52 14.88
N ALA A 580 -13.35 13.43 13.62
CA ALA A 580 -14.01 14.52 12.89
C ALA A 580 -15.34 14.91 13.53
N HIS A 581 -16.10 13.93 14.04
CA HIS A 581 -17.34 14.19 14.77
C HIS A 581 -17.09 14.99 16.06
N TYR A 582 -16.10 14.59 16.88
CA TYR A 582 -15.73 15.33 18.07
C TYR A 582 -15.28 16.78 17.77
N LEU A 583 -14.47 16.98 16.71
CA LEU A 583 -14.06 18.32 16.28
C LEU A 583 -15.26 19.17 15.87
N ARG A 584 -16.21 18.60 15.11
CA ARG A 584 -17.40 19.29 14.64
C ARG A 584 -18.35 19.69 15.79
N THR A 585 -18.45 18.86 16.82
CA THR A 585 -19.28 19.12 18.01
C THR A 585 -18.58 19.99 19.06
N GLY A 586 -17.33 20.43 18.77
CA GLY A 586 -16.55 21.30 19.67
C GLY A 586 -15.76 20.57 20.75
N ASP A 587 -15.83 19.24 20.80
CA ASP A 587 -15.16 18.43 21.83
C ASP A 587 -13.70 18.13 21.44
N LYS A 588 -12.91 19.21 21.33
CA LYS A 588 -11.51 19.16 20.87
C LYS A 588 -10.65 18.24 21.73
N GLN A 589 -10.90 18.19 23.03
CA GLN A 589 -10.10 17.36 23.95
C GLN A 589 -10.30 15.87 23.70
N LYS A 590 -11.55 15.44 23.49
CA LYS A 590 -11.82 14.03 23.13
C LYS A 590 -11.26 13.67 21.76
N ALA A 591 -11.33 14.58 20.78
CA ALA A 591 -10.72 14.37 19.47
C ALA A 591 -9.21 14.10 19.62
N LEU A 592 -8.49 14.95 20.36
CA LEU A 592 -7.05 14.81 20.61
C LEU A 592 -6.73 13.51 21.35
N THR A 593 -7.44 13.21 22.43
CA THR A 593 -7.19 12.00 23.23
C THR A 593 -7.43 10.73 22.40
N THR A 594 -8.50 10.72 21.58
CA THR A 594 -8.83 9.59 20.71
C THR A 594 -7.76 9.41 19.63
N ALA A 595 -7.39 10.48 18.94
CA ALA A 595 -6.37 10.42 17.88
C ALA A 595 -4.99 10.01 18.44
N ALA A 596 -4.60 10.53 19.60
CA ALA A 596 -3.35 10.18 20.27
C ALA A 596 -3.31 8.72 20.71
N LYS A 597 -4.43 8.19 21.26
CA LYS A 597 -4.55 6.79 21.64
C LYS A 597 -4.40 5.86 20.44
N LEU A 598 -5.09 6.16 19.33
CA LEU A 598 -5.02 5.38 18.11
C LEU A 598 -3.60 5.34 17.55
N GLN A 599 -2.92 6.50 17.51
CA GLN A 599 -1.52 6.56 17.10
C GLN A 599 -0.59 5.78 18.03
N SER A 600 -0.81 5.82 19.33
CA SER A 600 0.05 5.09 20.29
C SER A 600 -0.10 3.58 20.21
N THR A 601 -1.27 3.08 19.81
CA THR A 601 -1.51 1.64 19.58
C THR A 601 -0.97 1.15 18.23
N HIS A 602 -0.78 2.06 17.29
CA HIS A 602 -0.29 1.76 15.92
C HIS A 602 0.81 2.76 15.53
N PRO A 603 1.98 2.72 16.17
CA PRO A 603 3.01 3.77 16.05
C PRO A 603 3.54 3.96 14.62
N ASP A 604 3.58 2.90 13.83
CA ASP A 604 4.10 2.91 12.45
C ASP A 604 3.01 3.15 11.40
N ASN A 605 1.76 3.34 11.81
CA ASN A 605 0.67 3.57 10.88
C ASN A 605 0.58 5.05 10.49
N ALA A 606 1.02 5.37 9.27
CA ALA A 606 1.02 6.72 8.73
C ALA A 606 -0.39 7.37 8.69
N GLN A 607 -1.46 6.59 8.51
CA GLN A 607 -2.82 7.12 8.46
C GLN A 607 -3.29 7.59 9.84
N PHE A 608 -3.03 6.82 10.91
CA PHE A 608 -3.34 7.25 12.28
C PHE A 608 -2.50 8.46 12.70
N LEU A 609 -1.22 8.49 12.31
CA LEU A 609 -0.38 9.67 12.53
C LEU A 609 -0.92 10.90 11.77
N GLY A 610 -1.41 10.72 10.55
CA GLY A 610 -2.08 11.77 9.78
C GLY A 610 -3.34 12.30 10.47
N ILE A 611 -4.19 11.40 11.01
CA ILE A 611 -5.38 11.78 11.78
C ILE A 611 -4.98 12.61 13.01
N LEU A 612 -3.93 12.21 13.74
CA LEU A 612 -3.44 12.96 14.88
C LEU A 612 -2.92 14.35 14.50
N ALA A 613 -2.15 14.42 13.41
CA ALA A 613 -1.59 15.68 12.90
C ALA A 613 -2.70 16.69 12.51
N GLU A 614 -3.70 16.24 11.75
CA GLU A 614 -4.86 17.06 11.38
C GLU A 614 -5.69 17.46 12.62
N THR A 615 -5.86 16.56 13.59
CA THR A 615 -6.59 16.84 14.82
C THR A 615 -5.90 17.93 15.65
N ARG A 616 -4.58 17.87 15.81
CA ARG A 616 -3.77 18.88 16.47
C ARG A 616 -3.90 20.24 15.77
N LEU A 617 -3.85 20.23 14.44
CA LEU A 617 -4.02 21.45 13.66
C LEU A 617 -5.42 22.06 13.87
N ALA A 618 -6.48 21.24 13.80
CA ALA A 618 -7.87 21.69 14.03
C ALA A 618 -8.13 22.17 15.48
N ALA A 619 -7.42 21.59 16.44
CA ALA A 619 -7.47 22.02 17.85
C ALA A 619 -6.72 23.34 18.09
N GLY A 620 -5.86 23.77 17.17
CA GLY A 620 -5.03 24.97 17.27
C GLY A 620 -3.63 24.71 17.86
N GLU A 621 -3.24 23.44 18.05
CA GLU A 621 -1.92 23.03 18.57
C GLU A 621 -0.87 23.01 17.44
N GLN A 622 -0.57 24.18 16.87
CA GLN A 622 0.25 24.30 15.65
C GLN A 622 1.63 23.64 15.75
N ARG A 623 2.35 23.82 16.90
CA ARG A 623 3.68 23.21 17.07
C ARG A 623 3.61 21.68 17.16
N ALA A 624 2.67 21.15 17.94
CA ALA A 624 2.48 19.70 18.04
C ALA A 624 2.00 19.08 16.71
N ALA A 625 1.19 19.83 15.94
CA ALA A 625 0.82 19.43 14.58
C ALA A 625 2.04 19.35 13.66
N LEU A 626 2.94 20.35 13.74
CA LEU A 626 4.19 20.36 12.97
C LEU A 626 5.04 19.11 13.25
N ASP A 627 5.30 18.83 14.54
CA ASP A 627 6.05 17.62 14.95
C ASP A 627 5.43 16.33 14.40
N SER A 628 4.08 16.28 14.34
CA SER A 628 3.38 15.11 13.80
C SER A 628 3.54 14.99 12.29
N TYR A 629 3.47 16.11 11.56
CA TYR A 629 3.67 16.13 10.11
C TYR A 629 5.11 15.86 9.71
N GLU A 630 6.10 16.32 10.50
CA GLU A 630 7.51 15.99 10.29
C GLU A 630 7.77 14.49 10.43
N LYS A 631 7.20 13.85 11.47
CA LYS A 631 7.23 12.38 11.61
C LYS A 631 6.54 11.68 10.44
N LEU A 632 5.39 12.20 10.00
CA LEU A 632 4.66 11.66 8.86
C LEU A 632 5.48 11.78 7.56
N ALA A 633 6.25 12.87 7.41
CA ALA A 633 7.16 13.05 6.29
C ALA A 633 8.33 12.07 6.27
N VAL A 634 8.71 11.50 7.42
CA VAL A 634 9.70 10.40 7.50
C VAL A 634 9.08 9.09 7.04
N LEU A 635 7.82 8.82 7.41
CA LEU A 635 7.10 7.60 6.99
C LEU A 635 6.68 7.65 5.51
N GLN A 636 6.44 8.85 4.97
CA GLN A 636 6.01 9.08 3.60
C GLN A 636 6.86 10.18 2.95
N PRO A 637 8.15 9.92 2.65
CA PRO A 637 9.10 10.92 2.20
C PRO A 637 8.78 11.56 0.85
N ASP A 638 8.05 10.85 -0.02
CA ASP A 638 7.72 11.27 -1.37
C ASP A 638 6.39 12.05 -1.47
N SER A 639 5.78 12.41 -0.34
CA SER A 639 4.50 13.09 -0.32
C SER A 639 4.63 14.61 -0.41
N ALA A 640 4.35 15.17 -1.59
CA ALA A 640 4.26 16.62 -1.81
C ALA A 640 3.19 17.28 -0.90
N GLN A 641 2.09 16.60 -0.65
CA GLN A 641 1.00 17.07 0.19
C GLN A 641 1.44 17.29 1.64
N ILE A 642 2.23 16.37 2.21
CA ILE A 642 2.74 16.48 3.57
C ILE A 642 3.67 17.69 3.69
N GLN A 643 4.58 17.89 2.74
CA GLN A 643 5.48 19.05 2.73
C GLN A 643 4.69 20.37 2.60
N TYR A 644 3.62 20.40 1.83
CA TYR A 644 2.72 21.54 1.75
C TYR A 644 2.00 21.81 3.08
N ARG A 645 1.57 20.77 3.81
CA ARG A 645 0.98 20.92 5.16
C ARG A 645 1.98 21.51 6.15
N ILE A 646 3.22 21.01 6.15
CA ILE A 646 4.32 21.56 6.96
C ILE A 646 4.51 23.05 6.65
N ALA A 647 4.56 23.41 5.37
CA ALA A 647 4.68 24.81 4.94
C ALA A 647 3.52 25.66 5.44
N SER A 648 2.30 25.17 5.36
CA SER A 648 1.10 25.87 5.81
C SER A 648 1.15 26.15 7.32
N ILE A 649 1.68 25.22 8.10
CA ILE A 649 1.84 25.40 9.55
C ILE A 649 2.94 26.42 9.85
N HIS A 650 4.08 26.38 9.15
CA HIS A 650 5.13 27.39 9.29
C HIS A 650 4.63 28.80 8.96
N LEU A 651 3.75 28.95 7.92
CA LEU A 651 3.10 30.23 7.63
C LEU A 651 2.23 30.71 8.79
N ALA A 652 1.46 29.81 9.39
CA ALA A 652 0.62 30.13 10.56
C ALA A 652 1.47 30.52 11.78
N LEU A 653 2.66 29.93 11.94
CA LEU A 653 3.66 30.29 12.95
C LEU A 653 4.50 31.53 12.60
N LYS A 654 4.22 32.16 11.45
CA LYS A 654 4.94 33.31 10.89
C LYS A 654 6.41 33.05 10.53
N ASP A 655 6.76 31.79 10.31
CA ASP A 655 8.09 31.37 9.85
C ASP A 655 8.07 31.21 8.32
N GLU A 656 8.25 32.32 7.61
CA GLU A 656 8.22 32.34 6.14
C GLU A 656 9.42 31.61 5.51
N VAL A 657 10.56 31.56 6.19
CA VAL A 657 11.78 30.92 5.66
C VAL A 657 11.59 29.41 5.61
N ALA A 658 11.17 28.81 6.72
CA ALA A 658 10.87 27.39 6.77
C ALA A 658 9.69 27.02 5.87
N ALA A 659 8.65 27.86 5.81
CA ALA A 659 7.52 27.68 4.90
C ALA A 659 7.95 27.61 3.43
N LEU A 660 8.80 28.54 3.00
CA LEU A 660 9.31 28.57 1.62
C LEU A 660 10.18 27.34 1.30
N SER A 661 10.98 26.89 2.26
CA SER A 661 11.77 25.66 2.13
C SER A 661 10.89 24.45 1.92
N ALA A 662 9.86 24.26 2.75
CA ALA A 662 8.91 23.17 2.65
C ALA A 662 8.06 23.22 1.36
N LEU A 663 7.66 24.43 0.88
CA LEU A 663 6.98 24.59 -0.41
C LEU A 663 7.86 24.20 -1.58
N LYS A 664 9.15 24.55 -1.55
CA LYS A 664 10.11 24.12 -2.57
C LYS A 664 10.29 22.61 -2.60
N LYS A 665 10.41 21.99 -1.40
CA LYS A 665 10.49 20.54 -1.29
C LYS A 665 9.22 19.87 -1.81
N SER A 666 8.04 20.42 -1.51
CA SER A 666 6.76 19.93 -2.06
C SER A 666 6.76 19.97 -3.58
N GLN A 667 7.22 21.05 -4.19
CA GLN A 667 7.31 21.20 -5.64
C GLN A 667 8.38 20.29 -6.28
N GLN A 668 9.47 19.99 -5.56
CA GLN A 668 10.47 19.03 -6.03
C GLN A 668 9.91 17.62 -6.10
N LEU A 669 9.08 17.23 -5.13
CA LEU A 669 8.41 15.93 -5.08
C LEU A 669 7.31 15.81 -6.14
N ASP A 670 6.54 16.86 -6.35
CA ASP A 670 5.57 16.95 -7.44
C ASP A 670 5.68 18.32 -8.12
N PRO A 671 6.36 18.42 -9.28
CA PRO A 671 6.52 19.67 -10.02
C PRO A 671 5.20 20.35 -10.44
N ASN A 672 4.11 19.57 -10.54
CA ASN A 672 2.78 20.06 -10.92
C ASN A 672 1.86 20.34 -9.73
N PHE A 673 2.37 20.22 -8.49
CA PHE A 673 1.58 20.44 -7.29
C PHE A 673 1.21 21.91 -7.11
N LEU A 674 0.07 22.27 -7.65
CA LEU A 674 -0.44 23.64 -7.70
C LEU A 674 -0.47 24.36 -6.34
N PRO A 675 -0.89 23.75 -5.21
CA PRO A 675 -0.91 24.43 -3.92
C PRO A 675 0.46 24.96 -3.49
N ALA A 676 1.55 24.21 -3.75
CA ALA A 676 2.90 24.67 -3.43
C ALA A 676 3.33 25.85 -4.30
N GLN A 677 3.01 25.82 -5.59
CA GLN A 677 3.30 26.92 -6.51
C GLN A 677 2.56 28.20 -6.11
N LEU A 678 1.27 28.10 -5.78
CA LEU A 678 0.46 29.23 -5.31
C LEU A 678 0.98 29.78 -3.98
N GLY A 679 1.39 28.90 -3.05
CA GLY A 679 2.00 29.30 -1.78
C GLY A 679 3.30 30.10 -1.97
N GLN A 680 4.18 29.62 -2.86
CA GLN A 680 5.42 30.33 -3.20
C GLN A 680 5.15 31.70 -3.85
N ALA A 681 4.19 31.76 -4.79
CA ALA A 681 3.80 33.00 -5.44
C ALA A 681 3.22 34.01 -4.43
N SER A 682 2.39 33.53 -3.48
CA SER A 682 1.82 34.39 -2.43
C SER A 682 2.90 35.00 -1.54
N ILE A 683 3.89 34.20 -1.12
CA ILE A 683 5.04 34.69 -0.34
C ILE A 683 5.86 35.70 -1.17
N ALA A 684 6.07 35.42 -2.45
CA ALA A 684 6.81 36.29 -3.34
C ALA A 684 6.11 37.66 -3.50
N VAL A 685 4.78 37.66 -3.69
CA VAL A 685 3.96 38.91 -3.77
C VAL A 685 4.03 39.72 -2.47
N LYS A 686 3.85 39.02 -1.32
CA LYS A 686 3.91 39.66 0.01
C LYS A 686 5.24 40.38 0.24
N ASN A 687 6.34 39.79 -0.25
CA ASN A 687 7.69 40.31 -0.12
C ASN A 687 8.12 41.23 -1.27
N GLY A 688 7.19 41.67 -2.12
CA GLY A 688 7.45 42.58 -3.25
C GLY A 688 8.24 41.95 -4.40
N ARG A 689 8.50 40.64 -4.39
CA ARG A 689 9.21 39.89 -5.43
C ARG A 689 8.26 39.46 -6.55
N PHE A 690 7.71 40.48 -7.24
CA PHE A 690 6.67 40.27 -8.24
C PHE A 690 7.14 39.49 -9.46
N ASP A 691 8.39 39.63 -9.87
CA ASP A 691 8.94 38.92 -11.03
C ASP A 691 9.04 37.42 -10.78
N ASP A 692 9.39 37.00 -9.54
CA ASP A 692 9.36 35.60 -9.10
C ASP A 692 7.93 35.03 -9.18
N ALA A 693 6.95 35.79 -8.68
CA ALA A 693 5.55 35.41 -8.71
C ALA A 693 5.01 35.29 -10.15
N LEU A 694 5.40 36.20 -11.05
CA LEU A 694 5.05 36.14 -12.47
C LEU A 694 5.69 34.90 -13.15
N THR A 695 6.92 34.58 -12.79
CA THR A 695 7.60 33.38 -13.29
C THR A 695 6.84 32.10 -12.90
N ILE A 696 6.38 32.01 -11.65
CA ILE A 696 5.52 30.91 -11.17
C ILE A 696 4.20 30.89 -11.94
N ALA A 697 3.55 32.03 -12.14
CA ALA A 697 2.29 32.11 -12.89
C ALA A 697 2.44 31.55 -14.32
N ARG A 698 3.52 31.93 -15.02
CA ARG A 698 3.83 31.42 -16.37
C ARG A 698 4.16 29.93 -16.37
N LEU A 699 4.82 29.42 -15.33
CA LEU A 699 5.08 28.00 -15.17
C LEU A 699 3.77 27.22 -15.04
N VAL A 700 2.83 27.70 -14.20
CA VAL A 700 1.49 27.09 -14.04
C VAL A 700 0.72 27.11 -15.36
N GLN A 701 0.76 28.23 -16.12
CA GLN A 701 0.13 28.32 -17.45
C GLN A 701 0.70 27.27 -18.42
N LYS A 702 2.01 27.07 -18.41
CA LYS A 702 2.69 26.07 -19.26
C LYS A 702 2.32 24.63 -18.87
N GLN A 703 2.27 24.33 -17.58
CA GLN A 703 1.98 23.00 -17.06
C GLN A 703 0.51 22.63 -17.19
N GLN A 704 -0.38 23.60 -17.02
CA GLN A 704 -1.83 23.40 -17.01
C GLN A 704 -2.54 24.37 -17.99
N PRO A 705 -2.31 24.28 -19.30
CA PRO A 705 -2.78 25.24 -20.30
C PRO A 705 -4.31 25.33 -20.42
N ARG A 706 -5.03 24.32 -19.95
CA ARG A 706 -6.50 24.27 -19.91
C ARG A 706 -7.10 24.68 -18.56
N ASN A 707 -6.29 25.22 -17.65
CA ASN A 707 -6.71 25.68 -16.33
C ASN A 707 -6.50 27.18 -16.21
N ALA A 708 -7.52 27.92 -15.81
CA ALA A 708 -7.47 29.39 -15.68
C ALA A 708 -6.55 29.89 -14.57
N THR A 709 -6.18 29.05 -13.59
CA THR A 709 -5.49 29.43 -12.35
C THR A 709 -4.18 30.18 -12.62
N GLY A 710 -3.36 29.76 -13.58
CA GLY A 710 -2.11 30.44 -13.91
C GLY A 710 -2.31 31.84 -14.43
N TYR A 711 -3.37 32.07 -15.20
CA TYR A 711 -3.73 33.40 -15.72
C TYR A 711 -4.34 34.28 -14.63
N VAL A 712 -5.14 33.69 -13.73
CA VAL A 712 -5.69 34.40 -12.56
C VAL A 712 -4.55 34.85 -11.65
N LEU A 713 -3.57 33.99 -11.40
CA LEU A 713 -2.38 34.32 -10.60
C LEU A 713 -1.57 35.45 -11.24
N GLU A 714 -1.35 35.41 -12.56
CA GLU A 714 -0.68 36.50 -13.29
C GLU A 714 -1.42 37.81 -13.10
N GLY A 715 -2.75 37.82 -13.25
CA GLY A 715 -3.59 38.99 -13.02
C GLY A 715 -3.51 39.52 -11.59
N ASP A 716 -3.55 38.64 -10.59
CA ASP A 716 -3.44 39.01 -9.18
C ASP A 716 -2.09 39.66 -8.86
N VAL A 717 -1.00 39.15 -9.41
CA VAL A 717 0.34 39.74 -9.27
C VAL A 717 0.41 41.11 -9.92
N LEU A 718 -0.16 41.25 -11.12
CA LEU A 718 -0.20 42.51 -11.83
C LEU A 718 -1.08 43.57 -11.10
N MET A 719 -2.18 43.15 -10.49
CA MET A 719 -2.98 44.01 -9.61
C MET A 719 -2.18 44.49 -8.39
N ALA A 720 -1.42 43.58 -7.75
CA ALA A 720 -0.53 43.96 -6.65
C ALA A 720 0.58 44.94 -7.07
N GLN A 721 1.03 44.87 -8.33
CA GLN A 721 1.94 45.83 -8.95
C GLN A 721 1.24 47.15 -9.38
N LYS A 722 -0.07 47.30 -9.16
CA LYS A 722 -0.87 48.41 -9.65
C LYS A 722 -0.90 48.53 -11.18
N LYS A 723 -0.67 47.48 -11.91
CA LYS A 723 -0.69 47.39 -13.37
C LYS A 723 -2.04 46.86 -13.87
N ALA A 724 -3.12 47.58 -13.52
CA ALA A 724 -4.50 47.14 -13.73
C ALA A 724 -4.83 46.80 -15.18
N ALA A 725 -4.35 47.60 -16.15
CA ALA A 725 -4.60 47.35 -17.57
C ALA A 725 -3.98 46.02 -18.06
N GLN A 726 -2.80 45.65 -17.55
CA GLN A 726 -2.17 44.34 -17.87
C GLN A 726 -2.89 43.18 -17.17
N ALA A 727 -3.35 43.41 -15.93
CA ALA A 727 -4.13 42.43 -15.18
C ALA A 727 -5.44 42.07 -15.92
N VAL A 728 -6.11 43.04 -16.52
CA VAL A 728 -7.31 42.83 -17.39
C VAL A 728 -7.00 41.81 -18.47
N ALA A 729 -5.90 41.98 -19.23
CA ALA A 729 -5.52 41.04 -20.29
C ALA A 729 -5.23 39.64 -19.77
N ALA A 730 -4.63 39.50 -18.59
CA ALA A 730 -4.39 38.19 -17.98
C ALA A 730 -5.70 37.51 -17.54
N TYR A 731 -6.59 38.27 -16.87
CA TYR A 731 -7.90 37.71 -16.47
C TYR A 731 -8.81 37.38 -17.66
N GLU A 732 -8.75 38.14 -18.78
CA GLU A 732 -9.47 37.79 -20.00
C GLU A 732 -9.04 36.49 -20.62
N ARG A 733 -7.70 36.19 -20.62
CA ARG A 733 -7.18 34.91 -21.04
C ARG A 733 -7.67 33.77 -20.15
N GLY A 734 -7.71 34.02 -18.83
CA GLY A 734 -8.28 33.06 -17.89
C GLY A 734 -9.78 32.82 -18.13
N ALA A 735 -10.56 33.89 -18.35
CA ALA A 735 -12.00 33.79 -18.60
C ALA A 735 -12.35 33.08 -19.91
N ALA A 736 -11.48 33.15 -20.91
CA ALA A 736 -11.64 32.41 -22.16
C ALA A 736 -11.49 30.87 -21.98
N ILE A 737 -10.74 30.42 -20.94
CA ILE A 737 -10.56 28.99 -20.59
C ILE A 737 -11.71 28.54 -19.67
N GLU A 738 -11.95 29.30 -18.60
CA GLU A 738 -12.97 28.99 -17.59
C GLU A 738 -13.61 30.29 -17.09
N SER A 739 -14.89 30.47 -17.40
CA SER A 739 -15.67 31.60 -16.91
C SER A 739 -16.23 31.25 -15.52
N SER A 740 -16.00 32.14 -14.53
CA SER A 740 -16.49 31.95 -13.16
C SER A 740 -16.89 33.31 -12.54
N GLY A 741 -17.78 33.26 -11.54
CA GLY A 741 -18.20 34.46 -10.80
C GLY A 741 -17.01 35.16 -10.14
N MET A 742 -16.06 34.41 -9.58
CA MET A 742 -14.84 34.99 -8.99
C MET A 742 -13.99 35.70 -10.02
N LEU A 743 -13.80 35.12 -11.18
CA LEU A 743 -13.03 35.78 -12.25
C LEU A 743 -13.74 37.00 -12.82
N SER A 744 -15.08 36.98 -12.89
CA SER A 744 -15.90 38.16 -13.26
C SER A 744 -15.71 39.29 -12.27
N VAL A 745 -15.63 39.01 -10.96
CA VAL A 745 -15.33 39.99 -9.91
C VAL A 745 -13.92 40.57 -10.07
N LYS A 746 -12.91 39.71 -10.27
CA LYS A 746 -11.50 40.15 -10.46
C LYS A 746 -11.36 41.02 -11.70
N LEU A 747 -11.99 40.64 -12.79
CA LEU A 747 -11.98 41.41 -14.05
C LEU A 747 -12.67 42.73 -13.89
N HIS A 748 -13.84 42.78 -13.21
CA HIS A 748 -14.52 44.05 -12.88
C HIS A 748 -13.60 44.98 -12.06
N SER A 749 -12.99 44.47 -11.00
CA SER A 749 -12.08 45.25 -10.16
C SER A 749 -10.89 45.81 -10.95
N ALA A 750 -10.28 44.95 -11.81
CA ALA A 750 -9.14 45.38 -12.64
C ALA A 750 -9.57 46.44 -13.69
N LEU A 751 -10.71 46.27 -14.34
CA LEU A 751 -11.26 47.28 -15.30
C LEU A 751 -11.58 48.58 -14.61
N ALA A 752 -12.22 48.57 -13.44
CA ALA A 752 -12.53 49.73 -12.66
C ALA A 752 -11.26 50.54 -12.28
N GLN A 753 -10.21 49.81 -11.79
CA GLN A 753 -8.93 50.45 -11.47
C GLN A 753 -8.14 50.92 -12.70
N ALA A 754 -8.40 50.33 -13.87
CA ALA A 754 -7.85 50.79 -15.14
C ALA A 754 -8.62 51.99 -15.75
N GLY A 755 -9.62 52.53 -15.02
CA GLY A 755 -10.43 53.65 -15.46
C GLY A 755 -11.56 53.30 -16.46
N LYS A 756 -11.83 52.00 -16.64
CA LYS A 756 -12.82 51.49 -17.60
C LYS A 756 -14.12 51.03 -16.90
N SER A 757 -14.65 51.86 -16.02
CA SER A 757 -15.79 51.50 -15.17
C SER A 757 -17.04 51.09 -15.94
N ALA A 758 -17.34 51.77 -17.06
CA ALA A 758 -18.51 51.40 -17.90
C ALA A 758 -18.38 49.98 -18.51
N GLU A 759 -17.17 49.61 -18.94
CA GLU A 759 -16.88 48.23 -19.43
C GLU A 759 -16.97 47.23 -18.33
N ALA A 760 -16.46 47.54 -17.12
CA ALA A 760 -16.56 46.71 -15.92
C ALA A 760 -18.02 46.37 -15.60
N ASP A 761 -18.85 47.42 -15.46
CA ASP A 761 -20.29 47.28 -15.16
C ASP A 761 -21.02 46.46 -16.22
N ALA A 762 -20.74 46.67 -17.51
CA ALA A 762 -21.36 45.93 -18.61
C ALA A 762 -21.00 44.42 -18.58
N ARG A 763 -19.76 44.07 -18.23
CA ARG A 763 -19.32 42.66 -18.15
C ARG A 763 -19.98 41.94 -17.00
N VAL A 764 -20.04 42.53 -15.81
CA VAL A 764 -20.71 41.95 -14.65
C VAL A 764 -22.22 41.83 -14.88
N ALA A 765 -22.84 42.84 -15.52
CA ALA A 765 -24.26 42.75 -15.89
C ALA A 765 -24.54 41.56 -16.84
N ARG A 766 -23.65 41.32 -17.81
CA ARG A 766 -23.74 40.13 -18.69
C ARG A 766 -23.63 38.87 -17.89
N TRP A 767 -22.64 38.75 -16.99
CA TRP A 767 -22.47 37.57 -16.12
C TRP A 767 -23.74 37.29 -15.33
N LEU A 768 -24.31 38.31 -14.67
CA LEU A 768 -25.53 38.18 -13.86
C LEU A 768 -26.80 37.92 -14.70
N LYS A 769 -26.81 38.25 -15.96
CA LYS A 769 -27.88 37.85 -16.89
C LYS A 769 -27.83 36.35 -17.17
N ASP A 770 -26.60 35.84 -17.39
CA ASP A 770 -26.40 34.42 -17.69
C ASP A 770 -26.44 33.56 -16.41
N ASN A 771 -26.11 34.14 -15.26
CA ASN A 771 -26.06 33.50 -13.94
C ASN A 771 -26.87 34.26 -12.90
N PRO A 772 -28.21 34.33 -13.01
CA PRO A 772 -29.06 35.18 -12.19
C PRO A 772 -29.09 34.82 -10.70
N SER A 773 -28.66 33.61 -10.33
CA SER A 773 -28.59 33.13 -8.94
C SER A 773 -27.22 33.28 -8.29
N ASP A 774 -26.25 33.92 -8.95
CA ASP A 774 -24.92 34.17 -8.37
C ASP A 774 -24.95 35.28 -7.33
N THR A 775 -25.30 34.96 -6.11
CA THR A 775 -25.41 35.84 -4.96
C THR A 775 -24.08 36.50 -4.58
N ARG A 776 -22.94 35.83 -4.82
CA ARG A 776 -21.60 36.34 -4.49
C ARG A 776 -21.23 37.52 -5.39
N VAL A 777 -21.48 37.40 -6.69
CA VAL A 777 -21.23 38.50 -7.64
C VAL A 777 -22.18 39.64 -7.39
N ARG A 778 -23.47 39.38 -7.09
CA ARG A 778 -24.45 40.44 -6.73
C ARG A 778 -24.02 41.19 -5.47
N LEU A 779 -23.59 40.50 -4.41
CA LEU A 779 -23.08 41.14 -3.18
C LEU A 779 -21.85 42.02 -3.44
N TYR A 780 -20.90 41.49 -4.23
CA TYR A 780 -19.72 42.27 -4.62
C TYR A 780 -20.13 43.54 -5.38
N LEU A 781 -21.00 43.41 -6.37
CA LEU A 781 -21.47 44.56 -7.18
C LEU A 781 -22.23 45.57 -6.31
N ALA A 782 -23.11 45.11 -5.44
CA ALA A 782 -23.81 45.95 -4.50
C ALA A 782 -22.87 46.74 -3.60
N ASN A 783 -21.86 46.07 -3.02
CA ASN A 783 -20.86 46.76 -2.18
C ASN A 783 -20.05 47.80 -2.97
N HIS A 784 -19.67 47.49 -4.20
CA HIS A 784 -19.00 48.44 -5.09
C HIS A 784 -19.90 49.66 -5.41
N GLN A 785 -21.19 49.41 -5.63
CA GLN A 785 -22.19 50.46 -5.88
C GLN A 785 -22.44 51.32 -4.64
N LEU A 786 -22.47 50.71 -3.43
CA LEU A 786 -22.57 51.47 -2.17
C LEU A 786 -21.37 52.39 -1.95
N VAL A 787 -20.16 51.90 -2.14
CA VAL A 787 -18.93 52.72 -2.04
C VAL A 787 -18.91 53.85 -3.07
N SER A 788 -19.58 53.64 -4.22
CA SER A 788 -19.70 54.63 -5.29
C SER A 788 -20.95 55.53 -5.15
N HIS A 789 -21.65 55.48 -4.02
CA HIS A 789 -22.88 56.24 -3.73
C HIS A 789 -24.01 55.98 -4.74
N LYS A 790 -24.02 54.82 -5.42
CA LYS A 790 -25.07 54.37 -6.33
C LYS A 790 -26.11 53.52 -5.58
N ASN A 791 -26.75 54.09 -4.54
CA ASN A 791 -27.58 53.33 -3.59
C ASN A 791 -28.77 52.63 -4.27
N LYS A 792 -29.45 53.25 -5.22
CA LYS A 792 -30.57 52.61 -5.93
C LYS A 792 -30.17 51.34 -6.67
N ALA A 793 -29.05 51.37 -7.37
CA ALA A 793 -28.54 50.20 -8.06
C ALA A 793 -28.11 49.08 -7.05
N ALA A 794 -27.50 49.46 -5.93
CA ALA A 794 -27.13 48.52 -4.87
C ALA A 794 -28.36 47.83 -4.24
N ILE A 795 -29.44 48.59 -4.01
CA ILE A 795 -30.72 48.07 -3.50
C ILE A 795 -31.28 46.99 -4.42
N GLU A 796 -31.25 47.19 -5.74
CA GLU A 796 -31.71 46.16 -6.70
C GLU A 796 -30.94 44.87 -6.57
N GLN A 797 -29.62 44.95 -6.47
CA GLN A 797 -28.80 43.75 -6.31
C GLN A 797 -29.02 43.05 -4.93
N LEU A 798 -29.12 43.84 -3.86
CA LEU A 798 -29.34 43.33 -2.51
C LEU A 798 -30.72 42.72 -2.33
N LEU A 799 -31.76 43.27 -2.93
CA LEU A 799 -33.11 42.67 -2.97
C LEU A 799 -33.09 41.32 -3.66
N ALA A 800 -32.35 41.21 -4.77
CA ALA A 800 -32.19 39.93 -5.46
C ALA A 800 -31.44 38.89 -4.58
N VAL A 801 -30.41 39.31 -3.85
CA VAL A 801 -29.70 38.41 -2.89
C VAL A 801 -30.62 37.98 -1.77
N VAL A 802 -31.33 38.90 -1.11
CA VAL A 802 -32.25 38.60 0.00
C VAL A 802 -33.41 37.69 -0.46
N LYS A 803 -33.84 37.79 -1.69
CA LYS A 803 -34.83 36.85 -2.28
C LYS A 803 -34.29 35.42 -2.41
N LEU A 804 -33.03 35.28 -2.80
CA LEU A 804 -32.37 33.97 -2.98
C LEU A 804 -31.89 33.38 -1.66
N GLU A 805 -31.40 34.24 -0.76
CA GLU A 805 -30.83 33.92 0.53
C GLU A 805 -31.47 34.74 1.65
N PRO A 806 -32.70 34.42 2.09
CA PRO A 806 -33.44 35.25 3.07
C PRO A 806 -32.76 35.34 4.45
N GLN A 807 -31.83 34.41 4.77
CA GLN A 807 -31.10 34.39 6.02
C GLN A 807 -29.67 34.98 5.90
N ASN A 808 -29.36 35.69 4.84
CA ASN A 808 -28.05 36.31 4.66
C ASN A 808 -28.02 37.63 5.46
N ALA A 809 -27.51 37.58 6.69
CA ALA A 809 -27.44 38.73 7.59
C ALA A 809 -26.66 39.93 6.99
N LEU A 810 -25.59 39.67 6.20
CA LEU A 810 -24.80 40.70 5.55
C LEU A 810 -25.62 41.42 4.46
N ALA A 811 -26.30 40.68 3.62
CA ALA A 811 -27.13 41.24 2.58
C ALA A 811 -28.29 42.06 3.15
N LEU A 812 -28.94 41.56 4.21
CA LEU A 812 -30.00 42.27 4.92
C LEU A 812 -29.51 43.58 5.55
N ASN A 813 -28.31 43.53 6.18
CA ASN A 813 -27.71 44.73 6.77
C ASN A 813 -27.36 45.77 5.73
N ASN A 814 -26.71 45.39 4.62
CA ASN A 814 -26.34 46.34 3.57
C ASN A 814 -27.57 46.88 2.85
N LEU A 815 -28.62 46.04 2.71
CA LEU A 815 -29.91 46.52 2.16
C LEU A 815 -30.56 47.52 3.09
N ALA A 816 -30.59 47.26 4.41
CA ALA A 816 -31.12 48.22 5.40
C ALA A 816 -30.35 49.53 5.34
N TRP A 817 -29.01 49.50 5.30
CA TRP A 817 -28.21 50.72 5.16
C TRP A 817 -28.54 51.49 3.89
N ALA A 818 -28.55 50.84 2.72
CA ALA A 818 -28.85 51.48 1.43
C ALA A 818 -30.24 52.11 1.39
N LEU A 819 -31.26 51.40 1.91
CA LEU A 819 -32.63 51.89 2.04
C LEU A 819 -32.72 53.08 2.99
N GLY A 820 -31.95 53.07 4.09
CA GLY A 820 -31.89 54.17 5.06
C GLY A 820 -31.34 55.45 4.46
N GLU A 821 -30.29 55.37 3.64
CA GLU A 821 -29.73 56.48 2.90
C GLU A 821 -30.73 57.07 1.88
N GLU A 822 -31.59 56.23 1.27
CA GLU A 822 -32.68 56.68 0.38
C GLU A 822 -33.97 57.02 1.16
N LYS A 823 -33.95 57.02 2.48
CA LYS A 823 -35.12 57.32 3.36
C LYS A 823 -36.32 56.39 3.11
N ASP A 824 -36.06 55.17 2.68
CA ASP A 824 -37.11 54.19 2.44
C ASP A 824 -37.57 53.55 3.77
N PRO A 825 -38.90 53.53 4.04
CA PRO A 825 -39.45 53.07 5.32
C PRO A 825 -39.15 51.55 5.59
N ARG A 826 -38.82 50.78 4.59
CA ARG A 826 -38.47 49.35 4.73
C ARG A 826 -37.12 49.11 5.41
N ALA A 827 -36.27 50.15 5.50
CA ALA A 827 -34.92 50.06 6.05
C ALA A 827 -34.89 49.40 7.44
N MET A 828 -35.76 49.89 8.33
CA MET A 828 -35.85 49.39 9.71
C MET A 828 -36.23 47.91 9.79
N GLN A 829 -37.16 47.47 8.92
CA GLN A 829 -37.56 46.09 8.87
C GLN A 829 -36.39 45.14 8.55
N TYR A 830 -35.58 45.49 7.56
CA TYR A 830 -34.42 44.71 7.17
C TYR A 830 -33.29 44.80 8.19
N ALA A 831 -33.09 45.92 8.86
CA ALA A 831 -32.15 46.05 9.97
C ALA A 831 -32.51 45.15 11.15
N GLU A 832 -33.79 45.10 11.51
CA GLU A 832 -34.27 44.18 12.57
C GLU A 832 -34.12 42.71 12.17
N GLN A 833 -34.35 42.34 10.92
CA GLN A 833 -34.12 41.00 10.43
C GLN A 833 -32.65 40.63 10.49
N ALA A 834 -31.75 41.49 10.05
CA ALA A 834 -30.31 41.28 10.18
C ALA A 834 -29.88 41.09 11.65
N TYR A 835 -30.42 41.89 12.55
CA TYR A 835 -30.13 41.82 13.97
C TYR A 835 -30.58 40.48 14.59
N LYS A 836 -31.75 39.96 14.20
CA LYS A 836 -32.22 38.65 14.67
C LYS A 836 -31.27 37.51 14.27
N LEU A 837 -30.65 37.62 13.09
CA LEU A 837 -29.73 36.62 12.57
C LEU A 837 -28.31 36.77 13.12
N ALA A 838 -27.87 38.00 13.35
CA ALA A 838 -26.50 38.31 13.79
C ALA A 838 -26.43 39.38 14.89
N PRO A 839 -26.98 39.09 16.11
CA PRO A 839 -27.15 40.08 17.18
C PRO A 839 -25.83 40.56 17.82
N GLN A 840 -24.71 39.92 17.50
CA GLN A 840 -23.38 40.31 18.00
C GLN A 840 -22.50 40.95 16.90
N ASN A 841 -22.99 41.04 15.67
CA ASN A 841 -22.19 41.60 14.57
C ASN A 841 -22.16 43.14 14.72
N PRO A 842 -20.96 43.78 14.82
CA PRO A 842 -20.84 45.19 15.06
C PRO A 842 -21.43 46.06 13.92
N ALA A 843 -21.35 45.63 12.66
CA ALA A 843 -21.95 46.36 11.56
C ALA A 843 -23.49 46.36 11.61
N VAL A 844 -24.08 45.24 12.03
CA VAL A 844 -25.52 45.07 12.22
C VAL A 844 -26.01 45.91 13.40
N LEU A 845 -25.24 45.87 14.50
CA LEU A 845 -25.52 46.72 15.68
C LEU A 845 -25.43 48.19 15.36
N ASP A 846 -24.43 48.59 14.57
CA ASP A 846 -24.26 50.00 14.11
C ASP A 846 -25.44 50.46 13.24
N THR A 847 -25.77 49.68 12.19
CA THR A 847 -26.87 50.03 11.27
C THR A 847 -28.20 50.15 12.00
N LEU A 848 -28.59 49.18 12.79
CA LEU A 848 -29.84 49.23 13.54
C LEU A 848 -29.82 50.34 14.60
N GLY A 849 -28.71 50.45 15.35
CA GLY A 849 -28.51 51.47 16.41
C GLY A 849 -28.63 52.88 15.85
N TRP A 850 -27.96 53.14 14.73
CA TRP A 850 -28.04 54.43 14.03
C TRP A 850 -29.46 54.74 13.54
N MET A 851 -30.16 53.82 12.93
CA MET A 851 -31.54 53.96 12.51
C MET A 851 -32.52 54.24 13.67
N LEU A 852 -32.35 53.60 14.79
CA LEU A 852 -33.10 53.85 16.03
C LEU A 852 -32.88 55.26 16.52
N VAL A 853 -31.65 55.76 16.51
CA VAL A 853 -31.31 57.16 16.90
C VAL A 853 -31.96 58.17 15.95
N GLN A 854 -31.96 57.88 14.64
CA GLN A 854 -32.63 58.74 13.66
C GLN A 854 -34.15 58.76 13.82
N LYS A 855 -34.75 57.64 14.21
CA LYS A 855 -36.20 57.51 14.46
C LYS A 855 -36.69 58.14 15.76
N GLY A 856 -35.79 58.56 16.66
CA GLY A 856 -36.10 59.13 17.96
C GLY A 856 -35.99 58.15 19.11
N GLU A 857 -35.71 56.88 18.89
CA GLU A 857 -35.43 55.85 19.93
C GLU A 857 -33.95 55.90 20.37
N ALA A 858 -33.49 57.09 20.77
CA ALA A 858 -32.06 57.34 20.90
C ALA A 858 -31.42 56.52 22.05
N ALA A 859 -32.11 56.29 23.17
CA ALA A 859 -31.57 55.47 24.27
C ALA A 859 -31.28 54.03 23.88
N ARG A 860 -32.19 53.42 23.12
CA ARG A 860 -31.99 52.04 22.62
C ARG A 860 -30.88 52.01 21.56
N GLY A 861 -30.83 53.01 20.68
CA GLY A 861 -29.79 53.11 19.66
C GLY A 861 -28.42 53.30 20.28
N VAL A 862 -28.27 54.17 21.30
CA VAL A 862 -27.00 54.36 22.05
C VAL A 862 -26.48 53.05 22.64
N THR A 863 -27.38 52.22 23.25
CA THR A 863 -26.94 50.92 23.81
C THR A 863 -26.38 49.99 22.73
N MET A 864 -26.96 49.93 21.53
CA MET A 864 -26.50 49.13 20.43
C MET A 864 -25.18 49.65 19.85
N LEU A 865 -25.07 50.95 19.66
CA LEU A 865 -23.87 51.59 19.15
C LEU A 865 -22.70 51.49 20.11
N GLN A 866 -22.94 51.56 21.44
CA GLN A 866 -21.95 51.30 22.44
C GLN A 866 -21.41 49.87 22.29
N LYS A 867 -22.28 48.89 22.23
CA LYS A 867 -21.88 47.49 22.03
C LYS A 867 -21.12 47.29 20.73
N ALA A 868 -21.55 47.93 19.64
CA ALA A 868 -20.83 47.89 18.36
C ALA A 868 -19.41 48.46 18.50
N SER A 869 -19.24 49.61 19.19
CA SER A 869 -17.93 50.26 19.39
C SER A 869 -16.99 49.45 20.29
N GLU A 870 -17.55 48.73 21.28
CA GLU A 870 -16.79 47.83 22.17
C GLU A 870 -16.22 46.62 21.42
N VAL A 871 -16.98 46.07 20.44
CA VAL A 871 -16.58 44.95 19.61
C VAL A 871 -15.63 45.38 18.48
N ALA A 872 -15.94 46.49 17.80
CA ALA A 872 -15.16 46.98 16.68
C ALA A 872 -14.42 48.31 17.05
N LYS A 873 -13.48 48.21 17.98
CA LYS A 873 -12.76 49.34 18.58
C LYS A 873 -12.04 50.23 17.56
N ASP A 874 -11.62 49.68 16.45
CA ASP A 874 -10.87 50.36 15.40
C ASP A 874 -11.76 50.93 14.27
N SER A 875 -13.08 50.71 14.33
CA SER A 875 -14.02 51.25 13.33
C SER A 875 -14.35 52.71 13.56
N ALA A 876 -13.80 53.57 12.71
CA ALA A 876 -14.03 55.00 12.78
C ALA A 876 -15.51 55.38 12.56
N ASP A 877 -16.20 54.76 11.63
CA ASP A 877 -17.61 55.00 11.33
C ASP A 877 -18.53 54.66 12.50
N ILE A 878 -18.33 53.48 13.12
CA ILE A 878 -19.09 53.03 14.27
C ILE A 878 -18.89 53.97 15.45
N ARG A 879 -17.65 54.36 15.72
CA ARG A 879 -17.32 55.31 16.79
C ARG A 879 -17.96 56.71 16.53
N TYR A 880 -17.96 57.14 15.29
CA TYR A 880 -18.58 58.39 14.89
C TYR A 880 -20.11 58.40 15.09
N HIS A 881 -20.80 57.31 14.66
CA HIS A 881 -22.24 57.13 14.89
C HIS A 881 -22.57 57.08 16.37
N TYR A 882 -21.72 56.42 17.18
CA TYR A 882 -21.89 56.37 18.64
C TYR A 882 -21.77 57.74 19.29
N ALA A 883 -20.76 58.52 18.91
CA ALA A 883 -20.60 59.89 19.39
C ALA A 883 -21.78 60.79 19.00
N GLN A 884 -22.28 60.72 17.79
CA GLN A 884 -23.47 61.43 17.35
C GLN A 884 -24.73 61.03 18.12
N ALA A 885 -24.87 59.74 18.43
CA ALA A 885 -25.97 59.21 19.24
C ALA A 885 -25.93 59.74 20.70
N LEU A 886 -24.75 59.78 21.30
CA LEU A 886 -24.50 60.33 22.62
C LEU A 886 -24.87 61.82 22.68
N MET A 887 -24.56 62.56 21.66
CA MET A 887 -24.97 63.98 21.59
C MET A 887 -26.49 64.15 21.54
N LYS A 888 -27.18 63.32 20.75
CA LYS A 888 -28.64 63.38 20.67
C LYS A 888 -29.32 62.98 22.00
N THR A 889 -28.65 62.19 22.85
CA THR A 889 -29.17 61.83 24.20
C THR A 889 -28.67 62.80 25.30
N GLY A 890 -27.87 63.82 24.96
CA GLY A 890 -27.40 64.81 25.90
C GLY A 890 -26.12 64.42 26.68
N ASP A 891 -25.54 63.27 26.42
CA ASP A 891 -24.29 62.85 27.05
C ASP A 891 -23.07 63.46 26.36
N LYS A 892 -22.88 64.75 26.56
CA LYS A 892 -21.83 65.55 25.94
C LYS A 892 -20.42 65.10 26.37
N ALA A 893 -20.27 64.66 27.61
CA ALA A 893 -18.97 64.20 28.13
C ALA A 893 -18.45 62.99 27.43
N ARG A 894 -19.24 61.92 27.28
CA ARG A 894 -18.85 60.71 26.53
C ARG A 894 -18.75 60.96 25.05
N ALA A 895 -19.63 61.78 24.46
CA ALA A 895 -19.53 62.16 23.07
C ALA A 895 -18.20 62.85 22.74
N ARG A 896 -17.74 63.74 23.60
CA ARG A 896 -16.42 64.41 23.50
C ARG A 896 -15.29 63.38 23.52
N GLN A 897 -15.32 62.51 24.52
CA GLN A 897 -14.30 61.44 24.65
C GLN A 897 -14.18 60.54 23.42
N GLU A 898 -15.32 60.10 22.87
CA GLU A 898 -15.35 59.26 21.66
C GLU A 898 -14.83 59.99 20.42
N LEU A 899 -15.18 61.30 20.23
CA LEU A 899 -14.68 62.12 19.12
C LEU A 899 -13.17 62.41 19.23
N GLU A 900 -12.68 62.68 20.42
CA GLU A 900 -11.23 62.85 20.66
C GLU A 900 -10.43 61.59 20.36
N GLN A 901 -10.91 60.40 20.81
CA GLN A 901 -10.31 59.13 20.50
C GLN A 901 -10.38 58.79 19.00
N LEU A 902 -11.50 59.12 18.35
CA LEU A 902 -11.68 58.95 16.90
C LEU A 902 -10.63 59.76 16.13
N LEU A 903 -10.51 61.05 16.45
CA LEU A 903 -9.62 61.97 15.74
C LEU A 903 -8.13 61.73 16.02
N ALA A 904 -7.80 61.14 17.20
CA ALA A 904 -6.44 60.75 17.55
C ALA A 904 -5.98 59.49 16.79
N ASN A 905 -6.86 58.52 16.57
CA ASN A 905 -6.49 57.18 16.09
C ASN A 905 -6.82 56.91 14.63
N ALA A 906 -7.81 57.58 14.05
CA ALA A 906 -8.32 57.31 12.69
C ALA A 906 -7.66 58.24 11.64
N LYS A 907 -6.43 57.96 11.27
CA LYS A 907 -5.77 58.65 10.14
C LYS A 907 -6.52 58.33 8.84
N GLY A 908 -7.02 59.36 8.16
CA GLY A 908 -7.72 59.19 6.86
C GLY A 908 -9.21 58.91 6.98
N PHE A 909 -9.85 59.17 8.11
CA PHE A 909 -11.30 59.10 8.25
C PHE A 909 -12.01 60.14 7.39
N ASN A 910 -12.89 59.71 6.49
CA ASN A 910 -13.51 60.59 5.47
C ASN A 910 -14.36 61.69 6.08
N LYS A 911 -14.95 61.52 7.27
CA LYS A 911 -15.79 62.52 7.98
C LYS A 911 -15.02 63.20 9.13
N ALA A 912 -13.68 63.26 9.08
CA ALA A 912 -12.85 63.85 10.12
C ALA A 912 -13.18 65.33 10.36
N ASP A 913 -13.48 66.09 9.32
CA ASP A 913 -13.84 67.47 9.45
C ASP A 913 -15.22 67.69 10.10
N GLU A 914 -16.19 66.87 9.78
CA GLU A 914 -17.49 66.80 10.42
C GLU A 914 -17.33 66.44 11.94
N ALA A 915 -16.50 65.47 12.24
CA ALA A 915 -16.20 65.09 13.60
C ALA A 915 -15.52 66.21 14.39
N ARG A 916 -14.60 66.99 13.79
CA ARG A 916 -13.99 68.16 14.40
C ARG A 916 -15.03 69.31 14.61
N ALA A 917 -15.94 69.51 13.65
CA ALA A 917 -17.02 70.50 13.78
C ALA A 917 -17.95 70.08 14.92
N LEU A 918 -18.28 68.78 15.06
CA LEU A 918 -19.13 68.29 16.11
C LEU A 918 -18.48 68.44 17.49
N LEU A 919 -17.15 68.13 17.61
CA LEU A 919 -16.39 68.34 18.83
C LEU A 919 -16.37 69.80 19.31
N LYS A 920 -16.37 70.75 18.41
CA LYS A 920 -16.44 72.16 18.75
C LYS A 920 -17.80 72.59 19.33
N GLN A 921 -18.88 71.82 19.12
CA GLN A 921 -20.22 72.10 19.63
C GLN A 921 -20.47 71.56 21.03
N LEU A 922 -19.57 70.76 21.52
CA LEU A 922 -19.58 70.14 22.83
C LEU A 922 -18.83 70.96 23.87
#